data_f68cd7242bf5e5736ff0d49668999315
#
_entry.id   f68cd7242bf5e5736ff0d49668999315
#
_cell.length_a   1.000
_cell.length_b   1.000
_cell.length_c   1.000
_cell.angle_alpha   90.00
_cell.angle_beta   90.00
_cell.angle_gamma   90.00
#
_symmetry.space_group_name_H-M   'P 1'
#
loop_
_entity.id
_entity.type
_entity.pdbx_description
1 polymer ?
#
loop_
_entity_poly.entity_id
_entity_poly.type
_entity_poly.pdbx_seq_one_letter_code
_entity_poly.pdbx_strand_id
1 'polypeptide(L)'
;VNKLLALSVLCLVTPKLVNANQHTIDTLANELDVNYRLISASPKSCPGDEKKCYLSELTLTNPSDLKDTNFAIFFSQLMPIYAVESTHFDISHINGDVHKISAKKHFKGFTKNTPEVIRFYSKDSQITRSEFMPNYIISDRTASDKITARTIKSTHTSIDPDTGLERQPYLAPFTSLAQLRVSKQDQTPWMSPQYLYQTQLKPSLNTAPVSLIPKPSRLNINSADNLVKLSKGLNLSPELANNNALSAALTRLELFGIGHSKTGIPTQLNIDNTLANEAYQLTLAPNAITITASSNTGAFYALMSIAGLVSLDNLSVPSLTIIDEPHFEFRGLHIDVARNFRSKQFILDTLSQMAAYKLNKLHLHLADDEGWRLAINDLPELTEIGAFRCFDLTESECLLPQLGAGIDKSSPVNGFYSKADYQEILKFAALNHIEVIPSLDMPGHSRAAVKAMDARYKKYMQAGEQQKAEQYWLSEANDTTQYSSIQHYNDNTLNVCLPSTYTFIEKVIDELIAMHHEVGVELTTYHIGADETAGAWLNSPACNALKASTPELSSFNGYFIEKVSQLVASKGIKVAAWNDGLGDTNPQNMPSKVQSNGWSMITEDGYKEVHQQANLGWDMVLSTPEVTYFDFPYQSHPEERGNHWAARAIDGYKVFGFMPENLPTHAEIWKTKEHLAYRADDNQARLNQGIKFKGLQGHLWSEMLRSDNQAEYMLYPRLLALAERAWHKADWQLSYAEKGRIYDKQSGVFTTQKQAERDTDWQRFAALVGLKEIAKLEQQGVFYRVPTVAAAFNNGKLEAFTPYPGFAIEVQDKQGTWHAINHIKDVNDAHYIRARSETRVGRSLSLK
;
A
#
# COMPACT_ATOMS: atom_id res chain seq x y z
N VAL A 1 -29.49 -81.31 26.82
CA VAL A 1 -29.95 -80.09 27.54
C VAL A 1 -29.42 -78.87 26.70
N ASN A 2 -30.35 -78.37 25.87
CA ASN A 2 -30.03 -77.21 24.97
C ASN A 2 -30.15 -75.88 25.74
N LYS A 3 -29.15 -75.01 25.54
CA LYS A 3 -29.26 -73.58 25.81
C LYS A 3 -29.16 -72.81 24.50
N LEU A 4 -30.25 -72.17 24.12
CA LEU A 4 -30.31 -71.14 23.08
C LEU A 4 -29.59 -69.90 23.61
N LEU A 5 -28.59 -69.39 22.83
CA LEU A 5 -28.09 -68.04 22.92
C LEU A 5 -28.83 -67.12 21.95
N ALA A 6 -29.57 -66.15 22.46
CA ALA A 6 -30.14 -65.08 21.64
C ALA A 6 -29.04 -64.02 21.37
N LEU A 7 -28.73 -63.87 20.08
CA LEU A 7 -27.85 -62.74 19.62
C LEU A 7 -28.72 -61.50 19.35
N SER A 8 -28.64 -60.49 20.19
CA SER A 8 -29.21 -59.18 19.96
C SER A 8 -28.27 -58.38 18.98
N VAL A 9 -28.71 -58.21 17.73
CA VAL A 9 -28.06 -57.33 16.75
C VAL A 9 -28.40 -55.91 17.14
N LEU A 10 -27.44 -55.18 17.67
CA LEU A 10 -27.51 -53.72 17.88
C LEU A 10 -27.23 -53.07 16.51
N CYS A 11 -28.27 -52.60 15.81
CA CYS A 11 -28.12 -51.71 14.65
C CYS A 11 -27.57 -50.35 15.12
N LEU A 12 -26.27 -50.18 15.00
CA LEU A 12 -25.66 -48.86 15.04
C LEU A 12 -26.12 -48.07 13.80
N VAL A 13 -27.13 -47.25 13.93
CA VAL A 13 -27.46 -46.24 12.93
C VAL A 13 -26.39 -45.13 13.01
N THR A 14 -25.30 -45.31 12.25
CA THR A 14 -24.41 -44.18 11.98
C THR A 14 -25.20 -43.18 11.15
N PRO A 15 -25.26 -41.89 11.56
CA PRO A 15 -25.86 -40.90 10.69
C PRO A 15 -25.03 -40.85 9.42
N LYS A 16 -25.63 -41.21 8.28
CA LYS A 16 -25.07 -40.92 6.97
C LYS A 16 -24.94 -39.42 6.87
N LEU A 17 -23.73 -38.89 6.94
CA LEU A 17 -23.41 -37.55 6.45
C LEU A 17 -23.78 -37.54 4.99
N VAL A 18 -24.88 -36.87 4.67
CA VAL A 18 -25.31 -36.67 3.27
C VAL A 18 -24.33 -35.66 2.69
N ASN A 19 -23.40 -36.09 1.88
CA ASN A 19 -22.54 -35.18 1.13
C ASN A 19 -23.40 -34.35 0.18
N ALA A 20 -23.11 -33.07 0.02
CA ALA A 20 -23.73 -32.24 -1.00
C ALA A 20 -23.52 -32.87 -2.38
N ASN A 21 -24.54 -32.81 -3.21
CA ASN A 21 -24.39 -33.19 -4.59
C ASN A 21 -23.63 -32.09 -5.33
N GLN A 22 -22.63 -32.43 -6.17
CA GLN A 22 -21.90 -31.45 -6.98
C GLN A 22 -22.86 -30.54 -7.77
N HIS A 23 -23.96 -31.10 -8.26
CA HIS A 23 -25.00 -30.32 -8.95
C HIS A 23 -25.59 -29.19 -8.10
N THR A 24 -25.80 -29.42 -6.81
CA THR A 24 -26.24 -28.35 -5.88
C THR A 24 -25.23 -27.24 -5.80
N ILE A 25 -23.93 -27.57 -5.67
CA ILE A 25 -22.85 -26.59 -5.60
C ILE A 25 -22.75 -25.81 -6.92
N ASP A 26 -22.79 -26.48 -8.05
CA ASP A 26 -22.72 -25.84 -9.38
C ASP A 26 -23.96 -24.93 -9.62
N THR A 27 -25.15 -25.36 -9.18
CA THR A 27 -26.37 -24.53 -9.27
C THR A 27 -26.28 -23.28 -8.41
N LEU A 28 -25.95 -23.41 -7.13
CA LEU A 28 -25.80 -22.27 -6.23
C LEU A 28 -24.68 -21.32 -6.67
N ALA A 29 -23.58 -21.82 -7.16
CA ALA A 29 -22.48 -20.98 -7.68
C ALA A 29 -22.94 -20.09 -8.85
N ASN A 30 -23.81 -20.61 -9.74
CA ASN A 30 -24.30 -19.86 -10.90
C ASN A 30 -25.50 -18.99 -10.64
N GLU A 31 -26.41 -19.39 -9.73
CA GLU A 31 -27.74 -18.81 -9.58
C GLU A 31 -27.92 -18.01 -8.30
N LEU A 32 -27.16 -18.31 -7.22
CA LEU A 32 -27.31 -17.62 -5.96
C LEU A 32 -26.93 -16.15 -6.10
N ASP A 33 -27.90 -15.26 -5.84
CA ASP A 33 -27.68 -13.84 -5.74
C ASP A 33 -27.29 -13.46 -4.31
N VAL A 34 -26.14 -12.85 -4.16
CA VAL A 34 -25.59 -12.36 -2.89
C VAL A 34 -25.60 -10.86 -2.92
N ASN A 35 -26.24 -10.22 -1.95
CA ASN A 35 -26.19 -8.78 -1.76
C ASN A 35 -25.62 -8.47 -0.37
N TYR A 36 -24.58 -7.65 -0.32
CA TYR A 36 -23.96 -7.16 0.92
C TYR A 36 -24.32 -5.70 1.15
N ARG A 37 -24.77 -5.36 2.35
CA ARG A 37 -25.07 -3.99 2.75
C ARG A 37 -24.42 -3.66 4.09
N LEU A 38 -23.60 -2.62 4.14
CA LEU A 38 -23.21 -1.98 5.39
C LEU A 38 -24.40 -1.18 5.91
N ILE A 39 -24.91 -1.52 7.08
CA ILE A 39 -26.03 -0.81 7.73
C ILE A 39 -25.49 0.40 8.51
N SER A 40 -24.47 0.17 9.32
CA SER A 40 -23.86 1.22 10.14
C SER A 40 -22.39 0.88 10.45
N ALA A 41 -21.49 1.83 10.22
CA ALA A 41 -20.10 1.73 10.63
C ALA A 41 -19.89 1.95 12.13
N SER A 42 -20.91 2.44 12.85
CA SER A 42 -20.92 2.60 14.31
C SER A 42 -22.35 2.55 14.82
N PRO A 43 -22.94 1.37 15.04
CA PRO A 43 -24.28 1.23 15.58
C PRO A 43 -24.37 1.79 17.01
N LYS A 44 -25.60 2.02 17.49
CA LYS A 44 -25.84 2.60 18.83
C LYS A 44 -25.26 1.75 19.97
N SER A 45 -25.23 0.44 19.79
CA SER A 45 -24.68 -0.54 20.74
C SER A 45 -24.09 -1.72 19.99
N CYS A 46 -23.02 -2.28 20.53
CA CYS A 46 -22.43 -3.55 20.09
C CYS A 46 -22.94 -4.69 20.99
N PRO A 47 -23.23 -5.88 20.48
CA PRO A 47 -23.55 -7.06 21.29
C PRO A 47 -22.38 -7.46 22.21
N GLY A 48 -22.71 -8.00 23.38
CA GLY A 48 -21.71 -8.45 24.36
C GLY A 48 -20.87 -7.29 24.93
N ASP A 49 -19.60 -7.56 25.20
CA ASP A 49 -18.67 -6.60 25.82
C ASP A 49 -17.84 -5.79 24.79
N GLU A 50 -18.16 -5.91 23.51
CA GLU A 50 -17.41 -5.24 22.45
C GLU A 50 -17.68 -3.73 22.45
N LYS A 51 -16.60 -2.94 22.46
CA LYS A 51 -16.69 -1.47 22.55
C LYS A 51 -16.86 -0.79 21.19
N LYS A 52 -16.34 -1.42 20.12
CA LYS A 52 -16.37 -0.89 18.77
C LYS A 52 -16.75 -1.98 17.78
N CYS A 53 -17.79 -1.74 17.01
CA CYS A 53 -18.28 -2.69 16.02
C CYS A 53 -18.96 -1.96 14.86
N TYR A 54 -19.18 -2.69 13.78
CA TYR A 54 -20.09 -2.26 12.71
C TYR A 54 -21.14 -3.34 12.43
N LEU A 55 -22.26 -2.92 11.87
CA LEU A 55 -23.40 -3.78 11.55
C LEU A 55 -23.54 -3.90 10.04
N SER A 56 -23.56 -5.14 9.57
CA SER A 56 -23.76 -5.49 8.17
C SER A 56 -24.91 -6.48 7.98
N GLU A 57 -25.35 -6.59 6.73
CA GLU A 57 -26.40 -7.50 6.31
C GLU A 57 -26.00 -8.17 5.00
N LEU A 58 -26.05 -9.50 4.97
CA LEU A 58 -25.99 -10.31 3.76
C LEU A 58 -27.39 -10.80 3.42
N THR A 59 -27.79 -10.68 2.17
CA THR A 59 -29.02 -11.25 1.63
C THR A 59 -28.65 -12.29 0.59
N LEU A 60 -29.15 -13.52 0.77
CA LEU A 60 -28.97 -14.65 -0.13
C LEU A 60 -30.31 -14.96 -0.80
N THR A 61 -30.39 -14.83 -2.13
CA THR A 61 -31.63 -15.11 -2.88
C THR A 61 -31.35 -16.12 -3.99
N ASN A 62 -32.10 -17.21 -4.00
CA ASN A 62 -32.01 -18.20 -5.07
C ASN A 62 -33.22 -18.11 -6.00
N PRO A 63 -33.07 -18.10 -7.34
CA PRO A 63 -34.18 -17.96 -8.29
C PRO A 63 -35.02 -19.24 -8.44
N SER A 64 -34.61 -20.33 -7.83
CA SER A 64 -35.30 -21.64 -7.85
C SER A 64 -35.39 -22.23 -6.45
N ASP A 65 -36.35 -23.14 -6.25
CA ASP A 65 -36.44 -23.93 -5.02
C ASP A 65 -35.28 -24.91 -4.93
N LEU A 66 -34.56 -24.94 -3.80
CA LEU A 66 -33.48 -25.87 -3.56
C LEU A 66 -33.59 -26.48 -2.16
N LYS A 67 -33.79 -27.77 -2.06
CA LYS A 67 -33.99 -28.50 -0.80
C LYS A 67 -32.72 -28.99 -0.13
N ASP A 68 -31.62 -29.07 -0.88
CA ASP A 68 -30.34 -29.53 -0.35
C ASP A 68 -29.73 -28.40 0.50
N THR A 69 -29.36 -28.72 1.72
CA THR A 69 -28.81 -27.79 2.71
C THR A 69 -27.40 -28.13 3.13
N ASN A 70 -26.77 -29.12 2.48
CA ASN A 70 -25.43 -29.57 2.82
C ASN A 70 -24.33 -28.78 2.07
N PHE A 71 -24.41 -27.47 2.14
CA PHE A 71 -23.40 -26.56 1.60
C PHE A 71 -22.89 -25.61 2.67
N ALA A 72 -21.75 -24.98 2.40
CA ALA A 72 -21.22 -23.84 3.13
C ALA A 72 -20.68 -22.80 2.16
N ILE A 73 -20.74 -21.53 2.56
CA ILE A 73 -20.16 -20.42 1.80
C ILE A 73 -18.98 -19.89 2.60
N PHE A 74 -17.83 -19.75 1.92
CA PHE A 74 -16.61 -19.18 2.50
C PHE A 74 -16.37 -17.82 1.85
N PHE A 75 -15.97 -16.84 2.66
CA PHE A 75 -15.74 -15.49 2.17
C PHE A 75 -14.71 -14.75 3.04
N SER A 76 -14.09 -13.76 2.45
CA SER A 76 -13.16 -12.88 3.14
C SER A 76 -13.89 -11.70 3.77
N GLN A 77 -13.65 -11.48 5.06
CA GLN A 77 -14.18 -10.37 5.85
C GLN A 77 -13.04 -9.86 6.75
N LEU A 78 -12.51 -8.68 6.48
CA LEU A 78 -11.27 -8.18 7.11
C LEU A 78 -11.31 -8.20 8.63
N MET A 79 -12.47 -7.87 9.22
CA MET A 79 -12.65 -7.86 10.68
C MET A 79 -13.50 -9.04 11.12
N PRO A 80 -13.14 -9.72 12.21
CA PRO A 80 -13.88 -10.90 12.70
C PRO A 80 -15.34 -10.62 12.99
N ILE A 81 -16.21 -11.50 12.50
CA ILE A 81 -17.61 -11.54 12.84
C ILE A 81 -17.76 -12.25 14.18
N TYR A 82 -18.39 -11.61 15.16
CA TYR A 82 -18.52 -12.16 16.51
C TYR A 82 -19.98 -12.33 17.00
N ALA A 83 -20.96 -11.73 16.32
CA ALA A 83 -22.36 -11.90 16.61
C ALA A 83 -23.18 -11.97 15.32
N VAL A 84 -24.10 -12.94 15.25
CA VAL A 84 -24.92 -13.21 14.06
C VAL A 84 -26.40 -13.25 14.43
N GLU A 85 -27.21 -12.47 13.69
CA GLU A 85 -28.66 -12.43 13.79
C GLU A 85 -29.27 -13.04 12.51
N SER A 86 -29.57 -14.33 12.53
CA SER A 86 -30.24 -15.02 11.44
C SER A 86 -31.01 -16.22 11.96
N THR A 87 -32.18 -16.45 11.38
CA THR A 87 -33.00 -17.64 11.70
C THR A 87 -32.34 -18.90 11.16
N HIS A 88 -31.78 -18.83 9.95
CA HIS A 88 -31.42 -20.03 9.20
C HIS A 88 -29.91 -20.27 9.07
N PHE A 89 -29.04 -19.25 9.34
CA PHE A 89 -27.61 -19.35 9.12
C PHE A 89 -26.80 -18.95 10.34
N ASP A 90 -25.58 -19.46 10.43
CA ASP A 90 -24.53 -19.03 11.33
C ASP A 90 -23.27 -18.66 10.53
N ILE A 91 -22.43 -17.78 11.11
CA ILE A 91 -21.12 -17.45 10.57
C ILE A 91 -20.06 -17.80 11.61
N SER A 92 -19.02 -18.50 11.21
CA SER A 92 -17.84 -18.79 12.02
C SER A 92 -16.58 -18.22 11.39
N HIS A 93 -15.69 -17.67 12.22
CA HIS A 93 -14.35 -17.28 11.82
C HIS A 93 -13.48 -18.52 11.66
N ILE A 94 -12.64 -18.60 10.63
CA ILE A 94 -11.69 -19.70 10.40
C ILE A 94 -10.29 -19.25 10.81
N ASN A 95 -9.69 -18.34 10.07
CA ASN A 95 -8.39 -17.74 10.38
C ASN A 95 -8.16 -16.51 9.47
N GLY A 96 -7.47 -15.49 9.99
CA GLY A 96 -7.28 -14.22 9.28
C GLY A 96 -8.63 -13.60 8.89
N ASP A 97 -8.82 -13.34 7.61
CA ASP A 97 -10.06 -12.78 7.08
C ASP A 97 -11.08 -13.83 6.61
N VAL A 98 -10.77 -15.12 6.66
CA VAL A 98 -11.64 -16.19 6.13
C VAL A 98 -12.75 -16.55 7.12
N HIS A 99 -13.99 -16.46 6.64
CA HIS A 99 -15.21 -16.80 7.38
C HIS A 99 -16.03 -17.85 6.63
N LYS A 100 -16.87 -18.57 7.38
CA LYS A 100 -17.74 -19.63 6.87
C LYS A 100 -19.18 -19.41 7.28
N ILE A 101 -20.09 -19.30 6.31
CA ILE A 101 -21.54 -19.33 6.51
C ILE A 101 -22.01 -20.77 6.43
N SER A 102 -22.78 -21.21 7.42
CA SER A 102 -23.35 -22.55 7.49
C SER A 102 -24.85 -22.54 7.80
N ALA A 103 -25.62 -23.37 7.12
CA ALA A 103 -27.05 -23.50 7.38
C ALA A 103 -27.29 -24.17 8.75
N LYS A 104 -28.22 -23.63 9.54
CA LYS A 104 -28.71 -24.22 10.80
C LYS A 104 -29.59 -25.46 10.53
N LYS A 105 -29.74 -26.35 11.50
CA LYS A 105 -30.48 -27.64 11.37
C LYS A 105 -31.95 -27.49 10.90
N HIS A 106 -32.56 -26.36 11.18
CA HIS A 106 -33.97 -26.12 10.81
C HIS A 106 -34.18 -25.42 9.46
N PHE A 107 -33.10 -24.99 8.80
CA PHE A 107 -33.17 -24.54 7.41
C PHE A 107 -33.57 -25.71 6.50
N LYS A 108 -34.56 -25.50 5.65
CA LYS A 108 -35.13 -26.56 4.77
C LYS A 108 -34.76 -26.38 3.30
N GLY A 109 -33.87 -25.44 3.02
CA GLY A 109 -33.46 -25.05 1.68
C GLY A 109 -34.04 -23.70 1.24
N PHE A 110 -33.57 -23.23 0.09
CA PHE A 110 -34.05 -21.98 -0.47
C PHE A 110 -35.45 -22.13 -1.07
N THR A 111 -36.31 -21.17 -0.84
CA THR A 111 -37.58 -21.00 -1.55
C THR A 111 -37.35 -19.99 -2.67
N LYS A 112 -37.87 -20.29 -3.85
CA LYS A 112 -37.71 -19.45 -5.07
C LYS A 112 -37.95 -17.97 -4.78
N ASN A 113 -36.96 -17.14 -5.14
CA ASN A 113 -36.97 -15.67 -5.01
C ASN A 113 -37.29 -15.16 -3.60
N THR A 114 -37.14 -16.00 -2.57
CA THR A 114 -37.34 -15.59 -1.18
C THR A 114 -35.96 -15.27 -0.56
N PRO A 115 -35.75 -14.04 -0.12
CA PRO A 115 -34.45 -13.66 0.45
C PRO A 115 -34.25 -14.26 1.84
N GLU A 116 -33.07 -14.82 2.07
CA GLU A 116 -32.56 -15.21 3.38
C GLU A 116 -31.61 -14.10 3.90
N VAL A 117 -31.97 -13.52 5.02
CA VAL A 117 -31.27 -12.37 5.60
C VAL A 117 -30.38 -12.81 6.76
N ILE A 118 -29.15 -12.40 6.72
CA ILE A 118 -28.13 -12.64 7.74
C ILE A 118 -27.57 -11.29 8.18
N ARG A 119 -27.95 -10.81 9.36
CA ARG A 119 -27.32 -9.65 9.99
C ARG A 119 -26.20 -10.11 10.89
N PHE A 120 -25.15 -9.32 10.95
CA PHE A 120 -24.01 -9.66 11.79
C PHE A 120 -23.25 -8.42 12.22
N TYR A 121 -22.57 -8.56 13.35
CA TYR A 121 -21.67 -7.55 13.90
C TYR A 121 -20.24 -8.03 13.78
N SER A 122 -19.39 -7.16 13.25
CA SER A 122 -17.95 -7.38 13.18
C SER A 122 -17.23 -6.37 14.08
N LYS A 123 -16.03 -6.71 14.49
CA LYS A 123 -15.17 -5.83 15.29
C LYS A 123 -14.73 -4.61 14.48
N ASP A 124 -14.36 -3.54 15.17
CA ASP A 124 -13.82 -2.30 14.62
C ASP A 124 -14.76 -1.58 13.62
N SER A 125 -14.30 -1.24 12.43
CA SER A 125 -15.05 -0.50 11.40
C SER A 125 -14.66 -0.93 9.98
N GLN A 126 -15.58 -0.77 9.03
CA GLN A 126 -15.39 -1.01 7.60
C GLN A 126 -16.24 0.01 6.85
N ILE A 127 -15.63 0.87 6.03
CA ILE A 127 -16.27 2.08 5.53
C ILE A 127 -15.96 2.41 4.08
N THR A 128 -15.00 1.75 3.46
CA THR A 128 -14.67 1.95 2.05
C THR A 128 -15.11 0.73 1.23
N ARG A 129 -15.54 0.96 0.00
CA ARG A 129 -15.97 -0.10 -0.92
C ARG A 129 -14.91 -1.18 -1.12
N SER A 130 -13.63 -0.79 -1.17
CA SER A 130 -12.52 -1.71 -1.40
C SER A 130 -12.24 -2.70 -0.26
N GLU A 131 -12.80 -2.47 0.93
CA GLU A 131 -12.67 -3.40 2.07
C GLU A 131 -13.63 -4.60 1.96
N PHE A 132 -14.58 -4.59 1.02
CA PHE A 132 -15.54 -5.67 0.79
C PHE A 132 -15.00 -6.63 -0.27
N MET A 133 -14.42 -7.74 0.19
CA MET A 133 -13.70 -8.69 -0.65
C MET A 133 -14.62 -9.50 -1.56
N PRO A 134 -14.22 -9.76 -2.81
CA PRO A 134 -15.00 -10.53 -3.78
C PRO A 134 -14.81 -12.04 -3.64
N ASN A 135 -15.39 -12.77 -4.60
CA ASN A 135 -15.14 -14.19 -4.87
C ASN A 135 -15.55 -15.12 -3.72
N TYR A 136 -16.79 -14.98 -3.23
CA TYR A 136 -17.33 -15.92 -2.25
C TYR A 136 -17.30 -17.35 -2.81
N ILE A 137 -16.86 -18.29 -2.01
CA ILE A 137 -16.64 -19.69 -2.41
C ILE A 137 -17.74 -20.55 -1.82
N ILE A 138 -18.33 -21.43 -2.61
CA ILE A 138 -19.28 -22.41 -2.15
C ILE A 138 -18.70 -23.82 -2.29
N SER A 139 -18.85 -24.63 -1.23
CA SER A 139 -18.45 -26.04 -1.17
C SER A 139 -19.45 -26.82 -0.28
N ASP A 140 -19.22 -28.11 -0.06
CA ASP A 140 -19.95 -28.84 0.96
C ASP A 140 -19.56 -28.35 2.37
N ARG A 141 -20.33 -28.77 3.39
CA ARG A 141 -20.09 -28.32 4.77
C ARG A 141 -18.71 -28.68 5.32
N THR A 142 -18.10 -29.74 4.81
CA THR A 142 -16.82 -30.29 5.27
C THR A 142 -15.64 -29.82 4.43
N ALA A 143 -15.92 -29.15 3.33
CA ALA A 143 -14.92 -28.82 2.30
C ALA A 143 -14.15 -30.06 1.85
N SER A 144 -14.91 -31.16 1.57
CA SER A 144 -14.33 -32.46 1.27
C SER A 144 -13.74 -32.47 -0.14
N ASP A 145 -12.65 -33.21 -0.34
CA ASP A 145 -12.01 -33.42 -1.66
C ASP A 145 -12.92 -34.08 -2.71
N LYS A 146 -14.09 -34.57 -2.29
CA LYS A 146 -15.07 -35.19 -3.18
C LYS A 146 -15.97 -34.18 -3.90
N ILE A 147 -15.98 -32.95 -3.46
CA ILE A 147 -16.78 -31.86 -4.01
C ILE A 147 -15.85 -30.77 -4.52
N THR A 148 -15.95 -30.47 -5.80
CA THR A 148 -15.20 -29.35 -6.38
C THR A 148 -15.88 -28.03 -5.97
N ALA A 149 -15.18 -27.21 -5.20
CA ALA A 149 -15.64 -25.87 -4.81
C ALA A 149 -15.83 -24.97 -6.04
N ARG A 150 -16.70 -23.98 -5.92
CA ARG A 150 -16.98 -22.98 -6.96
C ARG A 150 -17.00 -21.59 -6.37
N THR A 151 -16.68 -20.58 -7.18
CA THR A 151 -16.92 -19.18 -6.83
C THR A 151 -18.35 -18.80 -7.18
N ILE A 152 -19.05 -18.12 -6.28
CA ILE A 152 -20.42 -17.62 -6.52
C ILE A 152 -20.35 -16.43 -7.48
N LYS A 153 -20.95 -16.59 -8.65
CA LYS A 153 -20.84 -15.66 -9.79
C LYS A 153 -21.31 -14.23 -9.45
N SER A 154 -22.36 -14.08 -8.65
CA SER A 154 -22.87 -12.75 -8.25
C SER A 154 -21.89 -11.95 -7.42
N THR A 155 -20.87 -12.60 -6.80
CA THR A 155 -19.84 -11.95 -5.99
C THR A 155 -18.57 -11.61 -6.77
N HIS A 156 -18.52 -11.84 -8.08
CA HIS A 156 -17.42 -11.41 -8.92
C HIS A 156 -17.41 -9.89 -9.03
N THR A 157 -16.22 -9.36 -9.18
CA THR A 157 -16.05 -7.94 -9.52
C THR A 157 -16.29 -7.70 -11.01
N SER A 158 -16.55 -6.45 -11.36
CA SER A 158 -16.59 -5.97 -12.73
C SER A 158 -15.72 -4.72 -12.87
N ILE A 159 -15.33 -4.40 -14.09
CA ILE A 159 -14.61 -3.14 -14.37
C ILE A 159 -15.62 -2.07 -14.78
N ASP A 160 -15.53 -0.94 -14.15
CA ASP A 160 -16.28 0.26 -14.52
C ASP A 160 -15.84 0.74 -15.90
N PRO A 161 -16.73 0.81 -16.90
CA PRO A 161 -16.35 1.16 -18.26
C PRO A 161 -15.85 2.59 -18.41
N ASP A 162 -16.29 3.50 -17.52
CA ASP A 162 -15.88 4.90 -17.58
C ASP A 162 -14.53 5.13 -16.92
N THR A 163 -14.35 4.65 -15.69
CA THR A 163 -13.17 4.92 -14.89
C THR A 163 -12.07 3.87 -15.01
N GLY A 164 -12.39 2.67 -15.54
CA GLY A 164 -11.47 1.53 -15.58
C GLY A 164 -11.19 0.91 -14.19
N LEU A 165 -11.90 1.31 -13.15
CA LEU A 165 -11.74 0.78 -11.79
C LEU A 165 -12.62 -0.43 -11.52
N GLU A 166 -12.14 -1.32 -10.66
CA GLU A 166 -12.91 -2.46 -10.18
C GLU A 166 -14.12 -2.01 -9.36
N ARG A 167 -15.26 -2.64 -9.60
CA ARG A 167 -16.52 -2.50 -8.85
C ARG A 167 -16.95 -3.82 -8.25
N GLN A 168 -17.65 -3.75 -7.13
CA GLN A 168 -18.32 -4.87 -6.48
C GLN A 168 -19.84 -4.73 -6.71
N PRO A 169 -20.45 -5.39 -7.72
CA PRO A 169 -21.87 -5.27 -8.02
C PRO A 169 -22.78 -5.77 -6.88
N TYR A 170 -22.28 -6.74 -6.08
CA TYR A 170 -22.99 -7.30 -4.93
C TYR A 170 -23.04 -6.36 -3.71
N LEU A 171 -22.27 -5.28 -3.72
CA LEU A 171 -22.23 -4.31 -2.62
C LEU A 171 -23.26 -3.19 -2.85
N ALA A 172 -24.20 -3.04 -1.93
CA ALA A 172 -25.16 -1.96 -1.94
C ALA A 172 -24.49 -0.58 -1.83
N PRO A 173 -25.03 0.47 -2.46
CA PRO A 173 -24.49 1.82 -2.39
C PRO A 173 -24.41 2.37 -0.97
N PHE A 174 -23.39 3.18 -0.71
CA PHE A 174 -23.29 3.98 0.49
C PHE A 174 -24.08 5.28 0.30
N THR A 175 -25.02 5.55 1.21
CA THR A 175 -25.97 6.66 1.06
C THR A 175 -26.05 7.60 2.25
N SER A 176 -25.35 7.29 3.34
CA SER A 176 -25.48 8.04 4.59
C SER A 176 -24.20 8.14 5.41
N LEU A 177 -24.15 9.16 6.27
CA LEU A 177 -23.06 9.32 7.24
C LEU A 177 -22.97 8.17 8.25
N ALA A 178 -24.06 7.41 8.46
CA ALA A 178 -24.01 6.23 9.33
C ALA A 178 -23.10 5.12 8.79
N GLN A 179 -22.87 5.09 7.47
CA GLN A 179 -21.97 4.15 6.79
C GLN A 179 -20.56 4.69 6.66
N LEU A 180 -20.31 5.94 7.07
CA LEU A 180 -19.02 6.63 6.96
C LEU A 180 -18.35 6.87 8.32
N ARG A 181 -19.12 7.25 9.34
CA ARG A 181 -18.61 7.64 10.66
C ARG A 181 -18.38 6.44 11.54
N VAL A 182 -17.16 6.31 12.06
CA VAL A 182 -16.69 5.13 12.82
C VAL A 182 -16.91 5.24 14.34
N SER A 183 -17.33 6.41 14.81
CA SER A 183 -17.70 6.65 16.21
C SER A 183 -18.72 7.78 16.35
N LYS A 184 -19.23 7.98 17.57
CA LYS A 184 -20.18 9.08 17.89
C LYS A 184 -19.49 10.46 17.84
N GLN A 185 -18.17 10.51 18.04
CA GLN A 185 -17.39 11.76 17.97
C GLN A 185 -16.91 12.07 16.55
N ASP A 186 -16.96 11.12 15.65
CA ASP A 186 -16.47 11.27 14.29
C ASP A 186 -17.21 12.40 13.54
N GLN A 187 -16.46 13.43 13.17
CA GLN A 187 -16.95 14.62 12.45
C GLN A 187 -16.64 14.56 10.94
N THR A 188 -16.23 13.40 10.43
CA THR A 188 -15.92 13.24 9.01
C THR A 188 -17.11 13.70 8.16
N PRO A 189 -16.90 14.66 7.23
CA PRO A 189 -17.95 15.16 6.37
C PRO A 189 -18.20 14.22 5.19
N TRP A 190 -19.40 14.30 4.60
CA TRP A 190 -19.65 13.70 3.29
C TRP A 190 -19.01 14.55 2.21
N MET A 191 -18.17 13.96 1.35
CA MET A 191 -17.43 14.64 0.28
C MET A 191 -18.33 14.90 -0.92
N SER A 192 -19.22 15.90 -0.80
CA SER A 192 -20.02 16.41 -1.93
C SER A 192 -19.21 17.41 -2.76
N PRO A 193 -19.60 17.68 -4.03
CA PRO A 193 -18.99 18.73 -4.83
C PRO A 193 -18.96 20.09 -4.14
N GLN A 194 -20.04 20.44 -3.44
CA GLN A 194 -20.16 21.70 -2.69
C GLN A 194 -19.18 21.76 -1.52
N TYR A 195 -19.01 20.67 -0.75
CA TYR A 195 -18.03 20.61 0.34
C TYR A 195 -16.60 20.77 -0.20
N LEU A 196 -16.29 20.12 -1.30
CA LEU A 196 -15.00 20.25 -1.99
C LEU A 196 -14.77 21.70 -2.46
N TYR A 197 -15.80 22.35 -3.02
CA TYR A 197 -15.70 23.75 -3.47
C TYR A 197 -15.40 24.72 -2.32
N GLN A 198 -15.91 24.44 -1.12
CA GLN A 198 -15.71 25.27 0.07
C GLN A 198 -14.34 25.05 0.73
N THR A 199 -13.74 23.87 0.55
CA THR A 199 -12.57 23.43 1.33
C THR A 199 -11.28 23.27 0.53
N GLN A 200 -11.35 23.04 -0.77
CA GLN A 200 -10.18 22.93 -1.63
C GLN A 200 -9.72 24.29 -2.17
N LEU A 201 -8.42 24.42 -2.32
CA LEU A 201 -7.83 25.59 -2.98
C LEU A 201 -8.13 25.57 -4.47
N LYS A 202 -8.74 26.66 -4.94
CA LYS A 202 -8.99 26.85 -6.38
C LYS A 202 -7.65 27.12 -7.07
N PRO A 203 -7.33 26.42 -8.18
CA PRO A 203 -6.15 26.72 -8.98
C PRO A 203 -6.18 28.14 -9.52
N SER A 204 -5.05 28.83 -9.48
CA SER A 204 -4.94 30.21 -9.98
C SER A 204 -4.11 30.36 -11.24
N LEU A 205 -3.28 29.40 -11.57
CA LEU A 205 -2.40 29.44 -12.73
C LEU A 205 -3.05 28.75 -13.94
N ASN A 206 -3.09 29.44 -15.05
CA ASN A 206 -3.64 28.93 -16.32
C ASN A 206 -2.57 28.37 -17.26
N THR A 207 -1.30 28.58 -16.94
CA THR A 207 -0.15 28.08 -17.71
C THR A 207 0.87 27.47 -16.77
N ALA A 208 1.54 26.41 -17.21
CA ALA A 208 2.59 25.79 -16.41
C ALA A 208 3.76 26.76 -16.21
N PRO A 209 4.22 26.99 -14.97
CA PRO A 209 5.38 27.84 -14.74
C PRO A 209 6.66 27.21 -15.30
N VAL A 210 7.67 28.04 -15.58
CA VAL A 210 9.02 27.57 -15.94
C VAL A 210 9.66 26.98 -14.67
N SER A 211 9.39 25.71 -14.45
CA SER A 211 9.90 24.94 -13.31
C SER A 211 9.74 23.45 -13.57
N LEU A 212 10.12 22.63 -12.62
CA LEU A 212 9.99 21.15 -12.67
C LEU A 212 9.59 20.60 -11.30
N ILE A 213 9.27 19.32 -11.26
CA ILE A 213 9.04 18.52 -10.06
C ILE A 213 10.12 17.42 -10.00
N PRO A 214 10.85 17.29 -8.87
CA PRO A 214 10.86 18.17 -7.70
C PRO A 214 11.44 19.55 -8.02
N LYS A 215 10.99 20.58 -7.27
CA LYS A 215 11.51 21.96 -7.38
C LYS A 215 13.00 21.97 -7.06
N PRO A 216 13.85 22.57 -7.93
CA PRO A 216 15.26 22.67 -7.64
C PRO A 216 15.56 23.71 -6.55
N SER A 217 16.71 23.55 -5.90
CA SER A 217 17.19 24.49 -4.87
C SER A 217 17.28 25.91 -5.41
N ARG A 218 17.73 26.09 -6.65
CA ARG A 218 17.75 27.37 -7.35
C ARG A 218 17.50 27.20 -8.84
N LEU A 219 16.59 28.01 -9.41
CA LEU A 219 16.35 28.15 -10.83
C LEU A 219 16.39 29.62 -11.20
N ASN A 220 17.32 30.03 -12.06
CA ASN A 220 17.47 31.39 -12.55
C ASN A 220 17.23 31.42 -14.06
N ILE A 221 16.27 32.25 -14.51
CA ILE A 221 16.06 32.51 -15.93
C ILE A 221 17.10 33.56 -16.35
N ASN A 222 18.04 33.17 -17.20
CA ASN A 222 19.11 34.05 -17.67
C ASN A 222 18.58 35.02 -18.74
N SER A 223 17.68 34.53 -19.61
CA SER A 223 16.99 35.34 -20.61
C SER A 223 15.68 34.66 -21.02
N ALA A 224 14.57 35.35 -20.86
CA ALA A 224 13.24 34.85 -21.27
C ALA A 224 13.07 34.75 -22.81
N ASP A 225 13.72 35.65 -23.55
CA ASP A 225 13.60 35.73 -25.01
C ASP A 225 14.52 34.74 -25.74
N ASN A 226 15.61 34.30 -25.10
CA ASN A 226 16.55 33.36 -25.70
C ASN A 226 16.10 31.91 -25.43
N LEU A 227 15.29 31.38 -26.35
CA LEU A 227 14.74 30.02 -26.22
C LEU A 227 15.75 28.95 -26.63
N VAL A 228 15.90 27.95 -25.78
CA VAL A 228 16.64 26.70 -26.03
C VAL A 228 15.67 25.69 -26.63
N LYS A 229 15.83 25.41 -27.94
CA LYS A 229 14.95 24.52 -28.72
C LYS A 229 15.45 23.09 -28.61
N LEU A 230 15.03 22.37 -27.56
CA LEU A 230 15.45 20.99 -27.29
C LEU A 230 14.95 19.99 -28.35
N SER A 231 13.95 20.35 -29.15
CA SER A 231 13.50 19.56 -30.31
C SER A 231 14.58 19.36 -31.39
N LYS A 232 15.68 20.15 -31.38
CA LYS A 232 16.86 19.91 -32.23
C LYS A 232 17.65 18.67 -31.81
N GLY A 233 17.39 18.11 -30.62
CA GLY A 233 18.16 17.08 -29.98
C GLY A 233 19.46 17.60 -29.33
N LEU A 234 20.18 16.68 -28.71
CA LEU A 234 21.43 16.94 -27.99
C LEU A 234 22.62 16.37 -28.77
N ASN A 235 23.66 17.18 -28.99
CA ASN A 235 24.95 16.70 -29.46
C ASN A 235 25.80 16.38 -28.25
N LEU A 236 25.73 15.11 -27.79
CA LEU A 236 26.34 14.64 -26.57
C LEU A 236 27.87 14.53 -26.69
N SER A 237 28.60 15.02 -25.67
CA SER A 237 30.03 14.74 -25.55
C SER A 237 30.27 13.24 -25.33
N PRO A 238 31.51 12.72 -25.64
CA PRO A 238 31.80 11.30 -25.45
C PRO A 238 31.56 10.80 -24.02
N GLU A 239 31.81 11.64 -23.02
CA GLU A 239 31.60 11.34 -21.59
C GLU A 239 30.10 11.14 -21.24
N LEU A 240 29.19 11.77 -22.01
CA LEU A 240 27.76 11.57 -21.89
C LEU A 240 27.30 10.39 -22.75
N ALA A 241 27.70 10.35 -24.04
CA ALA A 241 27.19 9.39 -25.01
C ALA A 241 27.56 7.93 -24.69
N ASN A 242 28.73 7.70 -24.09
CA ASN A 242 29.30 6.36 -23.81
C ASN A 242 29.12 5.96 -22.34
N ASN A 243 28.40 6.74 -21.53
CA ASN A 243 28.26 6.49 -20.10
C ASN A 243 26.99 5.67 -19.82
N ASN A 244 27.15 4.37 -19.57
CA ASN A 244 26.03 3.47 -19.29
C ASN A 244 25.19 3.90 -18.06
N ALA A 245 25.81 4.55 -17.06
CA ALA A 245 25.11 5.05 -15.88
C ALA A 245 24.11 6.19 -16.20
N LEU A 246 24.15 6.78 -17.39
CA LEU A 246 23.26 7.83 -17.84
C LEU A 246 22.20 7.34 -18.84
N SER A 247 22.27 6.06 -19.23
CA SER A 247 21.45 5.50 -20.31
C SER A 247 19.93 5.64 -20.05
N ALA A 248 19.47 5.40 -18.83
CA ALA A 248 18.05 5.52 -18.50
C ALA A 248 17.53 6.97 -18.61
N ALA A 249 18.34 7.96 -18.21
CA ALA A 249 17.98 9.37 -18.38
C ALA A 249 17.97 9.80 -19.85
N LEU A 250 18.90 9.31 -20.65
CA LEU A 250 18.93 9.57 -22.11
C LEU A 250 17.75 8.93 -22.82
N THR A 251 17.38 7.68 -22.44
CA THR A 251 16.16 7.01 -22.94
C THR A 251 14.90 7.81 -22.61
N ARG A 252 14.82 8.38 -21.39
CA ARG A 252 13.67 9.23 -21.03
C ARG A 252 13.62 10.52 -21.85
N LEU A 253 14.73 11.16 -22.13
CA LEU A 253 14.78 12.34 -23.01
C LEU A 253 14.35 11.99 -24.44
N GLU A 254 14.81 10.85 -24.96
CA GLU A 254 14.42 10.36 -26.27
C GLU A 254 12.93 10.06 -26.38
N LEU A 255 12.32 9.48 -25.33
CA LEU A 255 10.89 9.25 -25.22
C LEU A 255 10.08 10.55 -25.38
N PHE A 256 10.62 11.68 -24.93
CA PHE A 256 9.99 13.00 -25.06
C PHE A 256 10.44 13.77 -26.32
N GLY A 257 11.11 13.10 -27.25
CA GLY A 257 11.53 13.71 -28.52
C GLY A 257 12.84 14.52 -28.43
N ILE A 258 13.62 14.35 -27.38
CA ILE A 258 14.94 14.99 -27.17
C ILE A 258 16.05 13.93 -27.33
N GLY A 259 16.22 13.45 -28.57
CA GLY A 259 17.20 12.41 -28.87
C GLY A 259 18.62 12.94 -29.11
N HIS A 260 19.59 12.01 -29.23
CA HIS A 260 20.93 12.34 -29.65
C HIS A 260 20.97 12.77 -31.12
N SER A 261 21.63 13.87 -31.44
CA SER A 261 21.79 14.40 -32.80
C SER A 261 23.13 15.09 -32.98
N LYS A 262 23.86 14.76 -34.06
CA LYS A 262 25.14 15.43 -34.40
C LYS A 262 24.96 16.91 -34.70
N THR A 263 23.76 17.35 -35.13
CA THR A 263 23.42 18.75 -35.40
C THR A 263 22.63 19.36 -34.23
N GLY A 264 22.44 18.63 -33.15
CA GLY A 264 21.80 19.06 -31.94
C GLY A 264 22.59 20.09 -31.14
N ILE A 265 22.05 20.48 -30.00
CA ILE A 265 22.70 21.44 -29.10
C ILE A 265 23.93 20.76 -28.46
N PRO A 266 25.16 21.31 -28.58
CA PRO A 266 26.32 20.80 -27.92
C PRO A 266 26.08 20.65 -26.41
N THR A 267 26.27 19.43 -25.88
CA THR A 267 25.98 19.10 -24.48
C THR A 267 27.23 18.47 -23.88
N GLN A 268 27.73 19.08 -22.81
CA GLN A 268 28.99 18.69 -22.14
C GLN A 268 28.73 18.33 -20.67
N LEU A 269 29.54 17.37 -20.17
CA LEU A 269 29.56 16.97 -18.77
C LEU A 269 30.92 17.26 -18.15
N ASN A 270 30.94 17.93 -17.02
CA ASN A 270 32.09 18.14 -16.16
C ASN A 270 31.83 17.47 -14.80
N ILE A 271 32.74 16.65 -14.31
CA ILE A 271 32.68 16.10 -12.95
C ILE A 271 33.49 17.00 -12.02
N ASP A 272 32.82 17.45 -10.94
CA ASP A 272 33.37 18.27 -9.87
C ASP A 272 33.10 17.65 -8.52
N ASN A 273 34.03 16.88 -7.99
CA ASN A 273 33.93 16.15 -6.72
C ASN A 273 33.88 17.08 -5.49
N THR A 274 33.97 18.39 -5.64
CA THR A 274 33.82 19.35 -4.55
C THR A 274 32.34 19.67 -4.25
N LEU A 275 31.45 19.35 -5.17
CA LEU A 275 30.01 19.47 -4.98
C LEU A 275 29.51 18.40 -3.99
N ALA A 276 28.42 18.71 -3.28
CA ALA A 276 27.75 17.75 -2.40
C ALA A 276 27.32 16.50 -3.17
N ASN A 277 27.14 15.41 -2.45
CA ASN A 277 26.68 14.15 -3.06
C ASN A 277 25.37 14.35 -3.82
N GLU A 278 25.26 13.77 -5.02
CA GLU A 278 24.13 13.89 -5.94
C GLU A 278 23.87 15.33 -6.47
N ALA A 279 24.64 16.33 -6.06
CA ALA A 279 24.47 17.72 -6.51
C ALA A 279 24.87 17.92 -7.98
N TYR A 280 24.24 18.90 -8.61
CA TYR A 280 24.55 19.29 -9.99
C TYR A 280 24.27 20.79 -10.24
N GLN A 281 24.94 21.32 -11.26
CA GLN A 281 24.61 22.58 -11.91
C GLN A 281 24.33 22.30 -13.38
N LEU A 282 23.19 22.80 -13.88
CA LEU A 282 22.74 22.66 -15.26
C LEU A 282 22.55 24.06 -15.85
N THR A 283 23.27 24.38 -16.93
CA THR A 283 23.07 25.61 -17.68
C THR A 283 22.55 25.29 -19.08
N LEU A 284 21.40 25.84 -19.40
CA LEU A 284 20.77 25.75 -20.71
C LEU A 284 20.92 27.09 -21.47
N ALA A 285 21.61 27.06 -22.61
CA ALA A 285 21.71 28.18 -23.54
C ALA A 285 21.38 27.71 -24.97
N PRO A 286 20.94 28.59 -25.89
CA PRO A 286 20.53 28.21 -27.24
C PRO A 286 21.57 27.45 -28.07
N ASN A 287 22.85 27.65 -27.74
CA ASN A 287 23.99 27.11 -28.47
C ASN A 287 24.86 26.11 -27.64
N ALA A 288 24.57 25.93 -26.38
CA ALA A 288 25.30 24.99 -25.52
C ALA A 288 24.49 24.61 -24.28
N ILE A 289 24.64 23.35 -23.85
CA ILE A 289 24.15 22.83 -22.56
C ILE A 289 25.38 22.36 -21.78
N THR A 290 25.52 22.84 -20.57
CA THR A 290 26.62 22.42 -19.66
C THR A 290 26.03 21.80 -18.39
N ILE A 291 26.50 20.59 -18.10
CA ILE A 291 26.23 19.88 -16.86
C ILE A 291 27.52 19.82 -16.05
N THR A 292 27.50 20.32 -14.83
CA THR A 292 28.55 20.11 -13.84
C THR A 292 27.97 19.34 -12.68
N ALA A 293 28.51 18.19 -12.34
CA ALA A 293 27.90 17.29 -11.35
C ALA A 293 28.95 16.68 -10.43
N SER A 294 28.54 16.34 -9.21
CA SER A 294 29.40 15.67 -8.22
C SER A 294 29.81 14.25 -8.64
N SER A 295 28.97 13.59 -9.43
CA SER A 295 29.08 12.18 -9.81
C SER A 295 28.17 11.86 -11.01
N ASN A 296 28.22 10.62 -11.48
CA ASN A 296 27.26 10.13 -12.48
C ASN A 296 25.81 10.26 -12.01
N THR A 297 25.53 10.10 -10.71
CA THR A 297 24.17 10.28 -10.15
C THR A 297 23.71 11.73 -10.25
N GLY A 298 24.57 12.70 -9.93
CA GLY A 298 24.25 14.12 -10.14
C GLY A 298 24.03 14.46 -11.62
N ALA A 299 24.84 13.91 -12.53
CA ALA A 299 24.66 14.08 -13.97
C ALA A 299 23.35 13.45 -14.48
N PHE A 300 22.98 12.28 -13.95
CA PHE A 300 21.70 11.62 -14.21
C PHE A 300 20.52 12.52 -13.81
N TYR A 301 20.54 13.11 -12.61
CA TYR A 301 19.48 14.02 -12.15
C TYR A 301 19.45 15.33 -12.94
N ALA A 302 20.59 15.81 -13.44
CA ALA A 302 20.62 16.95 -14.36
C ALA A 302 19.87 16.65 -15.67
N LEU A 303 20.09 15.47 -16.27
CA LEU A 303 19.39 15.00 -17.46
C LEU A 303 17.87 14.80 -17.19
N MET A 304 17.52 14.20 -16.06
CA MET A 304 16.11 14.09 -15.64
C MET A 304 15.46 15.46 -15.46
N SER A 305 16.22 16.46 -15.02
CA SER A 305 15.73 17.85 -14.91
C SER A 305 15.46 18.49 -16.28
N ILE A 306 16.24 18.18 -17.30
CA ILE A 306 15.94 18.60 -18.69
C ILE A 306 14.59 18.01 -19.13
N ALA A 307 14.37 16.71 -18.90
CA ALA A 307 13.10 16.05 -19.18
C ALA A 307 11.93 16.63 -18.35
N GLY A 308 12.20 17.03 -17.11
CA GLY A 308 11.24 17.69 -16.20
C GLY A 308 10.84 19.09 -16.65
N LEU A 309 11.73 19.86 -17.28
CA LEU A 309 11.48 21.26 -17.69
C LEU A 309 10.49 21.38 -18.86
N VAL A 310 10.50 20.44 -19.79
CA VAL A 310 9.66 20.52 -21.01
C VAL A 310 8.23 20.04 -20.77
N SER A 311 7.30 20.52 -21.60
CA SER A 311 6.01 19.89 -21.84
C SER A 311 6.02 19.17 -23.20
N LEU A 312 5.14 18.19 -23.41
CA LEU A 312 5.16 17.36 -24.62
C LEU A 312 4.78 18.13 -25.87
N ASP A 313 3.97 19.18 -25.74
CA ASP A 313 3.56 20.09 -26.80
C ASP A 313 4.58 21.21 -27.05
N ASN A 314 5.52 21.45 -26.13
CA ASN A 314 6.52 22.49 -26.27
C ASN A 314 7.88 22.07 -25.68
N LEU A 315 8.80 21.69 -26.57
CA LEU A 315 10.18 21.33 -26.24
C LEU A 315 11.13 22.54 -26.23
N SER A 316 10.63 23.73 -25.98
CA SER A 316 11.43 24.95 -25.88
C SER A 316 11.36 25.51 -24.46
N VAL A 317 12.50 25.84 -23.90
CA VAL A 317 12.62 26.47 -22.59
C VAL A 317 13.44 27.75 -22.69
N PRO A 318 13.24 28.75 -21.83
CA PRO A 318 14.11 29.93 -21.81
C PRO A 318 15.55 29.52 -21.41
N SER A 319 16.52 30.35 -21.77
CA SER A 319 17.88 30.18 -21.27
C SER A 319 17.86 30.34 -19.74
N LEU A 320 18.36 29.32 -19.02
CA LEU A 320 18.32 29.23 -17.56
C LEU A 320 19.51 28.48 -16.96
N THR A 321 19.70 28.68 -15.68
CA THR A 321 20.64 27.92 -14.85
C THR A 321 19.93 27.31 -13.64
N ILE A 322 20.14 26.02 -13.40
CA ILE A 322 19.71 25.29 -12.22
C ILE A 322 20.95 24.97 -11.38
N ILE A 323 20.83 25.16 -10.07
CA ILE A 323 21.76 24.64 -9.05
C ILE A 323 20.89 23.83 -8.10
N ASP A 324 21.24 22.55 -7.90
CA ASP A 324 20.34 21.63 -7.23
C ASP A 324 21.09 20.52 -6.49
N GLU A 325 20.49 20.12 -5.37
CA GLU A 325 20.94 19.02 -4.52
C GLU A 325 19.77 18.48 -3.70
N PRO A 326 19.78 17.20 -3.28
CA PRO A 326 18.70 16.65 -2.47
C PRO A 326 18.71 17.19 -1.05
N HIS A 327 17.52 17.46 -0.49
CA HIS A 327 17.36 17.80 0.92
C HIS A 327 17.58 16.57 1.82
N PHE A 328 17.00 15.41 1.43
CA PHE A 328 17.15 14.15 2.15
C PHE A 328 17.97 13.13 1.36
N GLU A 329 18.82 12.38 2.09
CA GLU A 329 19.60 11.27 1.56
C GLU A 329 18.72 10.08 1.18
N PHE A 330 17.72 9.74 2.01
CA PHE A 330 16.77 8.66 1.78
C PHE A 330 15.46 9.22 1.22
N ARG A 331 15.12 8.84 -0.01
CA ARG A 331 13.91 9.26 -0.72
C ARG A 331 13.23 8.02 -1.26
N GLY A 332 12.36 7.41 -0.43
CA GLY A 332 11.92 6.04 -0.63
C GLY A 332 10.49 5.88 -1.11
N LEU A 333 10.25 4.74 -1.74
CA LEU A 333 8.93 4.16 -1.98
C LEU A 333 8.93 2.70 -1.56
N HIS A 334 7.99 2.32 -0.71
CA HIS A 334 7.70 0.95 -0.33
C HIS A 334 6.56 0.41 -1.17
N ILE A 335 6.72 -0.80 -1.71
CA ILE A 335 5.71 -1.51 -2.47
C ILE A 335 5.51 -2.89 -1.83
N ASP A 336 4.30 -3.12 -1.35
CA ASP A 336 3.85 -4.44 -0.90
C ASP A 336 3.42 -5.28 -2.12
N VAL A 337 4.14 -6.36 -2.36
CA VAL A 337 3.80 -7.38 -3.37
C VAL A 337 3.37 -8.69 -2.73
N ALA A 338 3.42 -8.76 -1.39
CA ALA A 338 3.14 -9.96 -0.61
C ALA A 338 1.63 -10.21 -0.46
N ARG A 339 0.85 -9.19 -0.03
CA ARG A 339 -0.60 -9.34 0.15
C ARG A 339 -1.31 -9.62 -1.16
N ASN A 340 -1.04 -8.84 -2.19
CA ASN A 340 -1.49 -9.10 -3.55
C ASN A 340 -0.33 -8.88 -4.52
N PHE A 341 -0.02 -9.88 -5.33
CA PHE A 341 1.14 -9.87 -6.22
C PHE A 341 1.07 -8.73 -7.26
N ARG A 342 2.22 -8.09 -7.51
CA ARG A 342 2.41 -7.10 -8.58
C ARG A 342 3.30 -7.66 -9.67
N SER A 343 2.97 -7.37 -10.92
CA SER A 343 3.79 -7.82 -12.04
C SER A 343 5.20 -7.22 -11.99
N LYS A 344 6.18 -7.93 -12.54
CA LYS A 344 7.53 -7.38 -12.72
C LYS A 344 7.50 -6.07 -13.54
N GLN A 345 6.63 -5.99 -14.56
CA GLN A 345 6.51 -4.80 -15.37
C GLN A 345 6.07 -3.58 -14.55
N PHE A 346 5.09 -3.74 -13.65
CA PHE A 346 4.70 -2.69 -12.72
C PHE A 346 5.88 -2.17 -11.89
N ILE A 347 6.76 -3.07 -11.41
CA ILE A 347 7.95 -2.65 -10.65
C ILE A 347 8.92 -1.86 -11.54
N LEU A 348 9.17 -2.31 -12.78
CA LEU A 348 10.06 -1.61 -13.71
C LEU A 348 9.50 -0.23 -14.09
N ASP A 349 8.20 -0.13 -14.35
CA ASP A 349 7.52 1.14 -14.65
C ASP A 349 7.56 2.08 -13.45
N THR A 350 7.35 1.55 -12.24
CA THR A 350 7.46 2.32 -10.98
C THR A 350 8.88 2.84 -10.79
N LEU A 351 9.91 2.03 -11.00
CA LEU A 351 11.33 2.46 -10.96
C LEU A 351 11.61 3.61 -11.94
N SER A 352 11.06 3.53 -13.16
CA SER A 352 11.18 4.60 -14.15
C SER A 352 10.58 5.92 -13.67
N GLN A 353 9.41 5.88 -13.01
CA GLN A 353 8.79 7.07 -12.42
C GLN A 353 9.55 7.56 -11.19
N MET A 354 10.00 6.67 -10.31
CA MET A 354 10.84 7.03 -9.17
C MET A 354 12.07 7.81 -9.61
N ALA A 355 12.78 7.32 -10.63
CA ALA A 355 13.96 7.97 -11.21
C ALA A 355 13.62 9.35 -11.78
N ALA A 356 12.49 9.47 -12.50
CA ALA A 356 12.03 10.71 -13.10
C ALA A 356 11.83 11.83 -12.07
N TYR A 357 11.37 11.46 -10.88
CA TYR A 357 11.13 12.37 -9.77
C TYR A 357 12.16 12.27 -8.65
N LYS A 358 13.35 11.74 -8.96
CA LYS A 358 14.55 11.71 -8.11
C LYS A 358 14.37 10.96 -6.78
N LEU A 359 13.48 9.97 -6.71
CA LEU A 359 13.42 8.99 -5.63
C LEU A 359 14.55 7.96 -5.84
N ASN A 360 15.18 7.47 -4.77
CA ASN A 360 16.41 6.66 -4.85
C ASN A 360 16.39 5.36 -4.05
N LYS A 361 15.30 5.02 -3.38
CA LYS A 361 15.16 3.79 -2.58
C LYS A 361 13.85 3.09 -2.89
N LEU A 362 13.89 1.86 -3.39
CA LEU A 362 12.74 0.97 -3.51
C LEU A 362 12.79 -0.05 -2.36
N HIS A 363 11.90 0.07 -1.39
CA HIS A 363 11.67 -0.96 -0.38
C HIS A 363 10.64 -1.94 -0.94
N LEU A 364 11.11 -3.13 -1.32
CA LEU A 364 10.28 -4.17 -1.95
C LEU A 364 9.91 -5.22 -0.90
N HIS A 365 8.63 -5.21 -0.49
CA HIS A 365 8.09 -6.09 0.53
C HIS A 365 7.65 -7.42 -0.09
N LEU A 366 8.52 -8.43 0.06
CA LEU A 366 8.48 -9.69 -0.69
C LEU A 366 7.78 -10.84 0.03
N ALA A 367 7.57 -10.74 1.34
CA ALA A 367 6.90 -11.79 2.11
C ALA A 367 6.12 -11.22 3.28
N ASP A 368 4.93 -11.81 3.50
CA ASP A 368 4.00 -11.50 4.58
C ASP A 368 3.06 -12.71 4.82
N ASP A 369 1.97 -12.52 5.56
CA ASP A 369 1.01 -13.56 5.91
C ASP A 369 0.32 -14.19 4.68
N GLU A 370 0.01 -13.39 3.65
CA GLU A 370 -0.76 -13.80 2.48
C GLU A 370 0.09 -14.18 1.28
N GLY A 371 1.40 -14.08 1.38
CA GLY A 371 2.25 -14.49 0.26
C GLY A 371 3.75 -14.34 0.46
N TRP A 372 4.47 -15.28 -0.12
CA TRP A 372 5.92 -15.25 -0.32
C TRP A 372 6.25 -15.07 -1.80
N ARG A 373 6.97 -14.02 -2.18
CA ARG A 373 7.06 -13.60 -3.58
C ARG A 373 8.44 -13.72 -4.23
N LEU A 374 9.36 -14.45 -3.65
CA LEU A 374 10.71 -14.63 -4.21
C LEU A 374 11.12 -16.10 -4.20
N ALA A 375 11.57 -16.60 -5.35
CA ALA A 375 12.13 -17.95 -5.44
C ALA A 375 13.49 -18.02 -4.71
N ILE A 376 13.61 -18.99 -3.78
CA ILE A 376 14.81 -19.30 -3.02
C ILE A 376 15.29 -20.70 -3.40
N ASN A 377 16.56 -20.86 -3.77
CA ASN A 377 17.12 -22.16 -4.13
C ASN A 377 16.98 -23.16 -2.97
N ASP A 378 16.66 -24.40 -3.30
CA ASP A 378 16.45 -25.52 -2.37
C ASP A 378 15.22 -25.40 -1.43
N LEU A 379 14.43 -24.33 -1.56
CA LEU A 379 13.20 -24.08 -0.82
C LEU A 379 12.01 -23.83 -1.75
N PRO A 380 11.69 -24.78 -2.67
CA PRO A 380 10.63 -24.56 -3.65
C PRO A 380 9.24 -24.39 -3.02
N GLU A 381 9.01 -24.94 -1.82
CA GLU A 381 7.74 -24.85 -1.12
C GLU A 381 7.36 -23.37 -0.81
N LEU A 382 8.32 -22.48 -0.67
CA LEU A 382 8.08 -21.04 -0.47
C LEU A 382 7.30 -20.42 -1.64
N THR A 383 7.53 -20.89 -2.87
CA THR A 383 6.85 -20.38 -4.06
C THR A 383 5.81 -21.33 -4.63
N GLU A 384 5.90 -22.64 -4.41
CA GLU A 384 4.90 -23.62 -4.84
C GLU A 384 3.62 -23.54 -4.00
N ILE A 385 3.76 -23.22 -2.71
CA ILE A 385 2.69 -23.12 -1.71
C ILE A 385 2.53 -21.66 -1.25
N GLY A 386 3.59 -21.07 -0.71
CA GLY A 386 3.55 -19.73 -0.10
C GLY A 386 3.25 -18.59 -1.07
N ALA A 387 3.39 -18.77 -2.40
CA ALA A 387 3.06 -17.73 -3.38
C ALA A 387 1.63 -17.79 -3.90
N PHE A 388 0.85 -18.80 -3.51
CA PHE A 388 -0.48 -19.02 -4.06
C PHE A 388 -1.53 -19.17 -2.97
N ARG A 389 -2.65 -18.52 -3.17
CA ARG A 389 -3.89 -18.69 -2.40
C ARG A 389 -4.90 -19.42 -3.25
N CYS A 390 -5.53 -20.45 -2.69
CA CYS A 390 -6.59 -21.19 -3.34
C CYS A 390 -7.50 -21.84 -2.28
N PHE A 391 -8.51 -22.60 -2.69
CA PHE A 391 -9.39 -23.25 -1.75
C PHE A 391 -8.84 -24.59 -1.26
N ASP A 392 -7.84 -24.54 -0.40
CA ASP A 392 -7.29 -25.66 0.36
C ASP A 392 -7.24 -25.30 1.86
N LEU A 393 -8.20 -25.79 2.64
CA LEU A 393 -8.26 -25.49 4.08
C LEU A 393 -7.17 -26.22 4.89
N THR A 394 -6.44 -27.17 4.29
CA THR A 394 -5.30 -27.88 4.92
C THR A 394 -3.96 -27.19 4.66
N GLU A 395 -3.94 -26.27 3.72
CA GLU A 395 -2.75 -25.53 3.27
C GLU A 395 -1.56 -26.41 2.91
N SER A 396 -1.86 -27.55 2.30
CA SER A 396 -0.86 -28.48 1.78
C SER A 396 -0.41 -28.16 0.35
N GLU A 397 -1.25 -27.49 -0.44
CA GLU A 397 -0.99 -27.10 -1.82
C GLU A 397 -0.93 -25.59 -2.06
N CYS A 398 -1.58 -24.79 -1.23
CA CYS A 398 -1.63 -23.34 -1.29
C CYS A 398 -2.08 -22.77 0.06
N LEU A 399 -1.93 -21.47 0.25
CA LEU A 399 -2.47 -20.75 1.41
C LEU A 399 -4.00 -20.63 1.30
N LEU A 400 -4.68 -20.33 2.42
CA LEU A 400 -6.11 -20.02 2.48
C LEU A 400 -6.51 -18.96 1.44
N PRO A 401 -7.77 -18.94 0.96
CA PRO A 401 -8.24 -18.01 -0.06
C PRO A 401 -8.54 -16.61 0.50
N GLN A 402 -7.58 -16.02 1.18
CA GLN A 402 -7.66 -14.72 1.83
C GLN A 402 -7.77 -13.58 0.81
N LEU A 403 -8.22 -12.41 1.28
CA LEU A 403 -8.35 -11.17 0.53
C LEU A 403 -9.12 -11.35 -0.79
N GLY A 404 -10.10 -12.28 -0.78
CA GLY A 404 -10.92 -12.58 -1.94
C GLY A 404 -10.13 -13.17 -3.12
N ALA A 405 -9.07 -13.92 -2.89
CA ALA A 405 -8.23 -14.50 -3.95
C ALA A 405 -8.99 -15.47 -4.87
N GLY A 406 -10.09 -16.08 -4.36
CA GLY A 406 -10.85 -17.06 -5.11
C GLY A 406 -10.35 -18.49 -4.91
N ILE A 407 -10.79 -19.42 -5.80
CA ILE A 407 -10.53 -20.86 -5.63
C ILE A 407 -9.27 -21.35 -6.32
N ASP A 408 -8.69 -20.58 -7.24
CA ASP A 408 -7.64 -21.02 -8.14
C ASP A 408 -6.28 -20.34 -7.92
N LYS A 409 -5.21 -21.13 -8.06
CA LYS A 409 -3.84 -20.61 -8.14
C LYS A 409 -3.61 -19.63 -9.29
N SER A 410 -4.42 -19.68 -10.35
CA SER A 410 -4.34 -18.79 -11.52
C SER A 410 -4.85 -17.36 -11.28
N SER A 411 -5.35 -17.07 -10.09
CA SER A 411 -5.79 -15.73 -9.71
C SER A 411 -4.66 -14.71 -9.92
N PRO A 412 -4.94 -13.52 -10.51
CA PRO A 412 -3.91 -12.51 -10.77
C PRO A 412 -3.26 -11.90 -9.52
N VAL A 413 -3.85 -12.15 -8.35
CA VAL A 413 -3.29 -11.74 -7.04
C VAL A 413 -2.22 -12.71 -6.52
N ASN A 414 -2.03 -13.85 -7.19
CA ASN A 414 -1.01 -14.86 -6.93
C ASN A 414 0.18 -14.68 -7.87
N GLY A 415 1.34 -15.15 -7.45
CA GLY A 415 2.55 -15.11 -8.25
C GLY A 415 3.80 -14.87 -7.42
N PHE A 416 4.95 -14.92 -8.08
CA PHE A 416 6.26 -14.66 -7.47
C PHE A 416 7.26 -14.23 -8.53
N TYR A 417 8.34 -13.63 -8.10
CA TYR A 417 9.50 -13.35 -8.93
C TYR A 417 10.45 -14.54 -8.92
N SER A 418 10.80 -15.03 -10.10
CA SER A 418 11.93 -15.94 -10.26
C SER A 418 13.22 -15.23 -9.89
N LYS A 419 14.29 -15.99 -9.67
CA LYS A 419 15.65 -15.42 -9.50
C LYS A 419 15.99 -14.45 -10.64
N ALA A 420 15.68 -14.83 -11.88
CA ALA A 420 15.94 -14.00 -13.05
C ALA A 420 15.12 -12.70 -13.07
N ASP A 421 13.84 -12.76 -12.67
CA ASP A 421 12.99 -11.57 -12.57
C ASP A 421 13.52 -10.58 -11.53
N TYR A 422 13.90 -11.09 -10.36
CA TYR A 422 14.47 -10.25 -9.30
C TYR A 422 15.78 -9.61 -9.72
N GLN A 423 16.66 -10.37 -10.38
CA GLN A 423 17.92 -9.88 -10.93
C GLN A 423 17.70 -8.82 -12.03
N GLU A 424 16.67 -8.92 -12.84
CA GLU A 424 16.30 -7.90 -13.82
C GLU A 424 15.85 -6.60 -13.11
N ILE A 425 15.04 -6.72 -12.07
CA ILE A 425 14.65 -5.58 -11.21
C ILE A 425 15.90 -4.89 -10.64
N LEU A 426 16.83 -5.64 -10.08
CA LEU A 426 18.09 -5.10 -9.53
C LEU A 426 18.91 -4.33 -10.55
N LYS A 427 19.14 -4.91 -11.74
CA LYS A 427 19.87 -4.27 -12.84
C LYS A 427 19.20 -2.99 -13.29
N PHE A 428 17.86 -3.04 -13.47
CA PHE A 428 17.09 -1.89 -13.91
C PHE A 428 17.07 -0.77 -12.87
N ALA A 429 16.95 -1.11 -11.59
CA ALA A 429 17.04 -0.16 -10.49
C ALA A 429 18.42 0.51 -10.45
N ALA A 430 19.50 -0.25 -10.58
CA ALA A 430 20.87 0.28 -10.59
C ALA A 430 21.10 1.28 -11.75
N LEU A 431 20.57 0.99 -12.96
CA LEU A 431 20.64 1.92 -14.10
C LEU A 431 19.83 3.21 -13.87
N ASN A 432 18.85 3.18 -12.98
CA ASN A 432 18.06 4.31 -12.58
C ASN A 432 18.53 4.96 -11.27
N HIS A 433 19.71 4.59 -10.78
CA HIS A 433 20.30 5.06 -9.53
C HIS A 433 19.41 4.84 -8.30
N ILE A 434 18.69 3.71 -8.26
CA ILE A 434 17.79 3.32 -7.17
C ILE A 434 18.35 2.08 -6.49
N GLU A 435 18.48 2.12 -5.16
CA GLU A 435 18.77 0.96 -4.33
C GLU A 435 17.47 0.18 -4.07
N VAL A 436 17.53 -1.15 -4.25
CA VAL A 436 16.45 -2.05 -3.85
C VAL A 436 16.74 -2.57 -2.45
N ILE A 437 15.82 -2.34 -1.53
CA ILE A 437 15.85 -2.83 -0.16
C ILE A 437 14.83 -3.96 -0.06
N PRO A 438 15.23 -5.24 -0.08
CA PRO A 438 14.30 -6.35 0.11
C PRO A 438 13.82 -6.40 1.56
N SER A 439 12.53 -6.74 1.73
CA SER A 439 11.89 -6.99 3.01
C SER A 439 11.17 -8.33 2.98
N LEU A 440 11.45 -9.15 3.98
CA LEU A 440 10.75 -10.40 4.25
C LEU A 440 10.49 -10.41 5.75
N ASP A 441 9.25 -10.17 6.13
CA ASP A 441 8.91 -9.87 7.51
C ASP A 441 9.06 -11.05 8.46
N MET A 442 9.53 -10.74 9.66
CA MET A 442 9.80 -11.68 10.75
C MET A 442 9.89 -10.96 12.10
N PRO A 443 9.50 -11.55 13.23
CA PRO A 443 8.97 -12.91 13.37
C PRO A 443 7.46 -13.01 13.14
N GLY A 444 6.70 -11.91 13.30
CA GLY A 444 5.31 -11.77 12.86
C GLY A 444 5.22 -11.64 11.34
N HIS A 445 4.01 -11.52 10.81
CA HIS A 445 3.79 -11.36 9.36
C HIS A 445 4.51 -12.39 8.48
N SER A 446 4.68 -13.61 9.00
CA SER A 446 5.48 -14.66 8.37
C SER A 446 4.68 -15.90 7.96
N ARG A 447 3.33 -15.82 7.97
CA ARG A 447 2.48 -16.99 7.79
C ARG A 447 2.76 -17.76 6.51
N ALA A 448 3.01 -17.07 5.39
CA ALA A 448 3.32 -17.74 4.12
C ALA A 448 4.58 -18.62 4.23
N ALA A 449 5.62 -18.15 4.92
CA ALA A 449 6.82 -18.94 5.18
C ALA A 449 6.55 -20.09 6.15
N VAL A 450 5.82 -19.84 7.23
CA VAL A 450 5.45 -20.86 8.23
C VAL A 450 4.70 -22.02 7.56
N LYS A 451 3.65 -21.72 6.76
CA LYS A 451 2.85 -22.75 6.08
C LYS A 451 3.63 -23.50 5.01
N ALA A 452 4.46 -22.79 4.24
CA ALA A 452 5.34 -23.45 3.26
C ALA A 452 6.32 -24.43 3.94
N MET A 453 6.91 -24.05 5.07
CA MET A 453 7.83 -24.91 5.78
C MET A 453 7.11 -26.02 6.57
N ASP A 454 5.89 -25.83 7.02
CA ASP A 454 5.05 -26.88 7.58
C ASP A 454 4.71 -27.96 6.52
N ALA A 455 4.39 -27.56 5.30
CA ALA A 455 4.17 -28.48 4.19
C ALA A 455 5.46 -29.23 3.82
N ARG A 456 6.62 -28.55 3.79
CA ARG A 456 7.94 -29.17 3.63
C ARG A 456 8.22 -30.19 4.75
N TYR A 457 7.97 -29.83 6.00
CA TYR A 457 8.13 -30.74 7.16
C TYR A 457 7.30 -32.01 6.96
N LYS A 458 6.01 -31.88 6.68
CA LYS A 458 5.11 -33.03 6.44
C LYS A 458 5.61 -33.94 5.30
N LYS A 459 6.03 -33.36 4.19
CA LYS A 459 6.57 -34.05 3.00
C LYS A 459 7.78 -34.92 3.35
N TYR A 460 8.78 -34.35 4.02
CA TYR A 460 10.01 -35.08 4.37
C TYR A 460 9.80 -36.08 5.52
N MET A 461 8.93 -35.79 6.48
CA MET A 461 8.56 -36.78 7.54
C MET A 461 7.87 -38.00 6.93
N GLN A 462 6.97 -37.83 5.94
CA GLN A 462 6.34 -38.95 5.21
C GLN A 462 7.36 -39.76 4.41
N ALA A 463 8.42 -39.15 3.92
CA ALA A 463 9.53 -39.80 3.25
C ALA A 463 10.54 -40.48 4.20
N GLY A 464 10.40 -40.29 5.52
CA GLY A 464 11.34 -40.81 6.51
C GLY A 464 12.64 -40.01 6.64
N GLU A 465 12.68 -38.78 6.09
CA GLU A 465 13.86 -37.91 6.05
C GLU A 465 13.79 -36.83 7.16
N GLN A 466 13.76 -37.26 8.41
CA GLN A 466 13.55 -36.39 9.59
C GLN A 466 14.52 -35.18 9.63
N GLN A 467 15.80 -35.40 9.35
CA GLN A 467 16.79 -34.30 9.38
C GLN A 467 16.47 -33.20 8.36
N LYS A 468 16.02 -33.54 7.17
CA LYS A 468 15.58 -32.58 6.15
C LYS A 468 14.27 -31.89 6.52
N ALA A 469 13.35 -32.62 7.18
CA ALA A 469 12.09 -32.09 7.65
C ALA A 469 12.32 -30.96 8.67
N GLU A 470 13.17 -31.22 9.67
CA GLU A 470 13.44 -30.31 10.79
C GLU A 470 14.38 -29.13 10.45
N GLN A 471 15.18 -29.24 9.35
CA GLN A 471 16.26 -28.31 9.01
C GLN A 471 15.82 -26.84 8.93
N TYR A 472 14.63 -26.58 8.37
CA TYR A 472 14.07 -25.24 8.15
C TYR A 472 12.66 -25.10 8.74
N TRP A 473 12.30 -25.97 9.68
CA TRP A 473 10.97 -25.92 10.27
C TRP A 473 10.83 -24.71 11.19
N LEU A 474 9.73 -23.98 11.04
CA LEU A 474 9.49 -22.70 11.70
C LEU A 474 8.45 -22.77 12.82
N SER A 475 7.81 -23.92 12.98
CA SER A 475 6.77 -24.20 13.97
C SER A 475 7.24 -25.23 15.00
N GLU A 476 6.54 -25.35 16.10
CA GLU A 476 6.78 -26.36 17.12
C GLU A 476 5.51 -27.16 17.42
N ALA A 477 5.56 -28.50 17.21
CA ALA A 477 4.38 -29.38 17.32
C ALA A 477 3.66 -29.31 18.67
N ASN A 478 4.40 -29.06 19.75
CA ASN A 478 3.89 -29.04 21.12
C ASN A 478 3.65 -27.61 21.66
N ASP A 479 3.74 -26.60 20.85
CA ASP A 479 3.36 -25.24 21.24
C ASP A 479 1.83 -25.14 21.31
N THR A 480 1.31 -24.85 22.49
CA THR A 480 -0.13 -24.67 22.75
C THR A 480 -0.51 -23.22 22.96
N THR A 481 0.35 -22.30 22.55
CA THR A 481 0.08 -20.86 22.66
C THR A 481 -1.17 -20.46 21.88
N GLN A 482 -2.03 -19.70 22.52
CA GLN A 482 -3.19 -19.08 21.89
C GLN A 482 -2.92 -17.58 21.76
N TYR A 483 -2.93 -17.08 20.52
CA TYR A 483 -2.77 -15.66 20.23
C TYR A 483 -3.61 -15.26 19.01
N SER A 484 -3.74 -13.97 18.79
CA SER A 484 -4.33 -13.40 17.58
C SER A 484 -3.47 -12.22 17.16
N SER A 485 -2.99 -12.25 15.92
CA SER A 485 -2.29 -11.11 15.34
C SER A 485 -3.26 -9.94 15.10
N ILE A 486 -2.72 -8.78 14.72
CA ILE A 486 -3.53 -7.62 14.37
C ILE A 486 -4.47 -7.89 13.17
N GLN A 487 -4.07 -8.79 12.27
CA GLN A 487 -4.86 -9.24 11.13
C GLN A 487 -5.61 -10.54 11.40
N HIS A 488 -5.73 -10.91 12.69
CA HIS A 488 -6.56 -12.01 13.20
C HIS A 488 -6.09 -13.42 12.83
N TYR A 489 -4.79 -13.58 12.49
CA TYR A 489 -4.15 -14.89 12.40
C TYR A 489 -3.73 -15.41 13.77
N ASN A 490 -3.72 -16.72 13.92
CA ASN A 490 -3.26 -17.39 15.12
C ASN A 490 -2.05 -18.33 14.88
N ASP A 491 -1.45 -18.25 13.68
CA ASP A 491 -0.41 -19.14 13.17
C ASP A 491 0.57 -18.43 12.21
N ASN A 492 0.78 -17.13 12.40
CA ASN A 492 1.55 -16.29 11.47
C ASN A 492 2.97 -15.95 11.94
N THR A 493 3.44 -16.53 13.06
CA THR A 493 4.68 -16.11 13.68
C THR A 493 5.69 -17.24 13.70
N LEU A 494 6.94 -16.99 13.26
CA LEU A 494 8.05 -17.93 13.37
C LEU A 494 8.31 -18.25 14.84
N ASN A 495 8.67 -19.51 15.20
CA ASN A 495 9.13 -19.79 16.55
C ASN A 495 10.58 -19.33 16.73
N VAL A 496 10.75 -18.21 17.43
CA VAL A 496 12.04 -17.52 17.64
C VAL A 496 13.03 -18.28 18.51
N CYS A 497 12.59 -19.35 19.18
CA CYS A 497 13.41 -20.16 20.08
C CYS A 497 14.01 -21.39 19.40
N LEU A 498 13.64 -21.67 18.15
CA LEU A 498 14.15 -22.84 17.42
C LEU A 498 15.45 -22.50 16.67
N PRO A 499 16.47 -23.35 16.72
CA PRO A 499 17.67 -23.19 15.89
C PRO A 499 17.36 -23.21 14.38
N SER A 500 16.39 -24.00 13.95
CA SER A 500 15.95 -24.11 12.55
C SER A 500 15.45 -22.78 11.97
N THR A 501 14.84 -21.92 12.78
CA THR A 501 14.41 -20.58 12.40
C THR A 501 15.60 -19.74 11.93
N TYR A 502 16.69 -19.74 12.67
CA TYR A 502 17.90 -18.97 12.27
C TYR A 502 18.62 -19.61 11.09
N THR A 503 18.60 -20.92 10.96
CA THR A 503 19.12 -21.63 9.78
C THR A 503 18.33 -21.25 8.52
N PHE A 504 17.02 -21.14 8.62
CA PHE A 504 16.15 -20.66 7.54
C PHE A 504 16.46 -19.20 7.16
N ILE A 505 16.51 -18.29 8.16
CA ILE A 505 16.79 -16.86 7.93
C ILE A 505 18.15 -16.69 7.27
N GLU A 506 19.19 -17.37 7.76
CA GLU A 506 20.54 -17.31 7.18
C GLU A 506 20.56 -17.79 5.72
N LYS A 507 19.89 -18.92 5.40
CA LYS A 507 19.75 -19.44 4.04
C LYS A 507 19.11 -18.40 3.12
N VAL A 508 18.03 -17.74 3.56
CA VAL A 508 17.34 -16.72 2.74
C VAL A 508 18.22 -15.51 2.50
N ILE A 509 18.92 -15.01 3.53
CA ILE A 509 19.81 -13.86 3.39
C ILE A 509 20.99 -14.19 2.46
N ASP A 510 21.57 -15.39 2.56
CA ASP A 510 22.68 -15.82 1.71
C ASP A 510 22.27 -15.91 0.24
N GLU A 511 21.05 -16.38 -0.05
CA GLU A 511 20.50 -16.40 -1.40
C GLU A 511 20.26 -14.99 -1.96
N LEU A 512 19.78 -14.05 -1.15
CA LEU A 512 19.67 -12.65 -1.53
C LEU A 512 21.02 -12.04 -1.87
N ILE A 513 22.04 -12.25 -1.02
CA ILE A 513 23.41 -11.80 -1.27
C ILE A 513 23.92 -12.36 -2.59
N ALA A 514 23.70 -13.67 -2.83
CA ALA A 514 24.12 -14.32 -4.07
C ALA A 514 23.43 -13.73 -5.30
N MET A 515 22.11 -13.50 -5.24
CA MET A 515 21.34 -12.90 -6.33
C MET A 515 21.85 -11.50 -6.69
N HIS A 516 22.13 -10.68 -5.68
CA HIS A 516 22.68 -9.34 -5.85
C HIS A 516 24.11 -9.38 -6.45
N HIS A 517 24.99 -10.20 -5.87
CA HIS A 517 26.39 -10.32 -6.31
C HIS A 517 26.50 -10.79 -7.78
N GLU A 518 25.68 -11.75 -8.20
CA GLU A 518 25.66 -12.29 -9.57
C GLU A 518 25.37 -11.23 -10.63
N VAL A 519 24.73 -10.15 -10.27
CA VAL A 519 24.41 -9.04 -11.20
C VAL A 519 25.27 -7.79 -10.96
N GLY A 520 26.25 -7.86 -10.06
CA GLY A 520 27.16 -6.75 -9.75
C GLY A 520 26.50 -5.61 -8.97
N VAL A 521 25.43 -5.89 -8.21
CA VAL A 521 24.73 -4.95 -7.33
C VAL A 521 24.92 -5.44 -5.90
N GLU A 522 25.37 -4.58 -5.00
CA GLU A 522 25.55 -4.95 -3.59
C GLU A 522 24.21 -4.91 -2.84
N LEU A 523 24.00 -5.90 -1.95
CA LEU A 523 22.91 -5.84 -0.94
C LEU A 523 23.43 -5.01 0.25
N THR A 524 23.06 -3.74 0.30
CA THR A 524 23.58 -2.81 1.32
C THR A 524 22.66 -2.71 2.53
N THR A 525 21.36 -2.93 2.36
CA THR A 525 20.35 -2.82 3.40
C THR A 525 19.34 -3.97 3.26
N TYR A 526 19.01 -4.61 4.37
CA TYR A 526 17.96 -5.63 4.47
C TYR A 526 16.95 -5.22 5.55
N HIS A 527 15.66 -5.21 5.21
CA HIS A 527 14.60 -4.86 6.14
C HIS A 527 13.97 -6.14 6.72
N ILE A 528 14.03 -6.30 8.04
CA ILE A 528 13.56 -7.51 8.73
C ILE A 528 12.08 -7.46 9.11
N GLY A 529 11.37 -6.35 8.84
CA GLY A 529 10.01 -6.13 9.35
C GLY A 529 10.00 -5.83 10.83
N ALA A 530 9.67 -6.82 11.64
CA ALA A 530 9.67 -6.82 13.09
C ALA A 530 8.50 -6.07 13.75
N ASP A 531 7.46 -5.75 12.98
CA ASP A 531 6.24 -5.09 13.46
C ASP A 531 5.20 -6.08 13.99
N GLU A 532 4.28 -5.54 14.78
CA GLU A 532 3.00 -6.14 15.19
C GLU A 532 3.09 -7.59 15.70
N THR A 533 4.21 -7.98 16.34
CA THR A 533 4.36 -9.32 16.87
C THR A 533 3.46 -9.51 18.10
N ALA A 534 2.39 -10.27 17.93
CA ALA A 534 1.45 -10.60 18.99
C ALA A 534 2.05 -11.63 19.96
N GLY A 535 1.54 -11.75 21.17
CA GLY A 535 2.00 -12.63 22.26
C GLY A 535 2.11 -14.13 21.95
N ALA A 536 2.83 -14.45 20.89
CA ALA A 536 3.19 -15.82 20.50
C ALA A 536 4.18 -16.44 21.50
N TRP A 537 4.40 -17.74 21.39
CA TRP A 537 5.39 -18.54 22.14
C TRP A 537 5.21 -18.69 23.65
N LEU A 538 4.15 -18.17 24.25
CA LEU A 538 3.96 -18.20 25.72
C LEU A 538 3.93 -19.61 26.30
N ASN A 539 3.46 -20.60 25.53
CA ASN A 539 3.43 -22.03 25.93
C ASN A 539 4.35 -22.90 25.07
N SER A 540 5.26 -22.30 24.28
CA SER A 540 6.26 -23.03 23.51
C SER A 540 7.26 -23.74 24.44
N PRO A 541 7.43 -25.05 24.35
CA PRO A 541 8.47 -25.78 25.11
C PRO A 541 9.88 -25.25 24.84
N ALA A 542 10.22 -24.93 23.60
CA ALA A 542 11.53 -24.39 23.23
C ALA A 542 11.77 -23.02 23.86
N CYS A 543 10.78 -22.15 23.87
CA CYS A 543 10.89 -20.82 24.46
C CYS A 543 10.92 -20.90 26.01
N ASN A 544 10.18 -21.81 26.60
CA ASN A 544 10.26 -22.09 28.06
C ASN A 544 11.65 -22.57 28.46
N ALA A 545 12.27 -23.46 27.66
CA ALA A 545 13.64 -23.93 27.90
C ALA A 545 14.66 -22.79 27.72
N LEU A 546 14.52 -21.96 26.72
CA LEU A 546 15.35 -20.76 26.51
C LEU A 546 15.24 -19.80 27.69
N LYS A 547 14.03 -19.51 28.16
CA LYS A 547 13.80 -18.62 29.32
C LYS A 547 14.41 -19.18 30.59
N ALA A 548 14.34 -20.52 30.81
CA ALA A 548 14.93 -21.18 31.94
C ALA A 548 16.47 -21.14 31.93
N SER A 549 17.09 -21.20 30.75
CA SER A 549 18.55 -21.09 30.58
C SER A 549 19.06 -19.65 30.55
N THR A 550 18.19 -18.70 30.32
CA THR A 550 18.50 -17.25 30.18
C THR A 550 17.47 -16.43 30.99
N PRO A 551 17.52 -16.48 32.32
CA PRO A 551 16.52 -15.86 33.20
C PRO A 551 16.40 -14.33 33.03
N GLU A 552 17.48 -13.65 32.60
CA GLU A 552 17.55 -12.21 32.30
C GLU A 552 16.83 -11.79 31.03
N LEU A 553 16.43 -12.73 30.19
CA LEU A 553 15.69 -12.43 28.93
C LEU A 553 14.38 -11.71 29.25
N SER A 554 14.23 -10.47 28.82
CA SER A 554 13.06 -9.64 29.05
C SER A 554 11.94 -9.88 28.05
N SER A 555 12.29 -10.06 26.78
CA SER A 555 11.37 -10.19 25.64
C SER A 555 11.90 -11.21 24.63
N PHE A 556 11.07 -12.15 24.20
CA PHE A 556 11.42 -13.05 23.10
C PHE A 556 11.52 -12.29 21.77
N ASN A 557 10.66 -11.30 21.57
CA ASN A 557 10.69 -10.45 20.37
C ASN A 557 11.99 -9.64 20.31
N GLY A 558 12.35 -8.94 21.40
CA GLY A 558 13.63 -8.22 21.49
C GLY A 558 14.84 -9.13 21.28
N TYR A 559 14.87 -10.32 21.92
CA TYR A 559 15.93 -11.32 21.70
C TYR A 559 16.07 -11.72 20.23
N PHE A 560 14.97 -11.97 19.56
CA PHE A 560 14.97 -12.35 18.16
C PHE A 560 15.52 -11.22 17.27
N ILE A 561 15.00 -10.00 17.45
CA ILE A 561 15.39 -8.83 16.66
C ILE A 561 16.88 -8.53 16.86
N GLU A 562 17.39 -8.55 18.08
CA GLU A 562 18.81 -8.37 18.39
C GLU A 562 19.68 -9.42 17.69
N LYS A 563 19.29 -10.69 17.78
CA LYS A 563 20.04 -11.81 17.20
C LYS A 563 20.06 -11.79 15.67
N VAL A 564 18.91 -11.52 15.02
CA VAL A 564 18.82 -11.40 13.56
C VAL A 564 19.56 -10.15 13.08
N SER A 565 19.46 -9.04 13.82
CA SER A 565 20.20 -7.81 13.48
C SER A 565 21.72 -8.02 13.51
N GLN A 566 22.24 -8.77 14.49
CA GLN A 566 23.66 -9.14 14.54
C GLN A 566 24.04 -10.09 13.41
N LEU A 567 23.17 -11.04 13.03
CA LEU A 567 23.40 -11.93 11.89
C LEU A 567 23.51 -11.12 10.58
N VAL A 568 22.57 -10.22 10.31
CA VAL A 568 22.58 -9.34 9.14
C VAL A 568 23.85 -8.49 9.12
N ALA A 569 24.18 -7.84 10.24
CA ALA A 569 25.36 -7.01 10.37
C ALA A 569 26.67 -7.79 10.18
N SER A 570 26.74 -9.07 10.61
CA SER A 570 27.90 -9.93 10.43
C SER A 570 28.21 -10.23 8.96
N LYS A 571 27.23 -10.11 8.09
CA LYS A 571 27.34 -10.25 6.64
C LYS A 571 27.67 -8.91 5.94
N GLY A 572 27.92 -7.84 6.71
CA GLY A 572 28.25 -6.50 6.20
C GLY A 572 27.04 -5.69 5.72
N ILE A 573 25.83 -6.13 6.01
CA ILE A 573 24.57 -5.53 5.57
C ILE A 573 23.99 -4.67 6.71
N LYS A 574 23.47 -3.49 6.38
CA LYS A 574 22.73 -2.65 7.34
C LYS A 574 21.35 -3.25 7.59
N VAL A 575 21.01 -3.44 8.86
CA VAL A 575 19.65 -3.85 9.24
C VAL A 575 18.70 -2.66 9.22
N ALA A 576 17.51 -2.88 8.67
CA ALA A 576 16.37 -1.96 8.77
C ALA A 576 15.17 -2.70 9.38
N ALA A 577 14.34 -1.98 10.14
CA ALA A 577 13.12 -2.53 10.73
C ALA A 577 12.09 -1.43 11.04
N TRP A 578 10.86 -1.83 11.32
CA TRP A 578 9.82 -0.93 11.81
C TRP A 578 10.11 -0.51 13.26
N ASN A 579 9.73 0.72 13.60
CA ASN A 579 10.11 1.33 14.88
C ASN A 579 9.51 0.65 16.10
N ASP A 580 8.32 0.08 16.00
CA ASP A 580 7.64 -0.61 17.10
C ASP A 580 8.41 -1.86 17.55
N GLY A 581 8.82 -2.73 16.61
CA GLY A 581 9.66 -3.89 16.93
C GLY A 581 11.03 -3.51 17.51
N LEU A 582 11.66 -2.47 16.96
CA LEU A 582 12.92 -1.95 17.50
C LEU A 582 12.77 -1.41 18.93
N GLY A 583 11.57 -0.98 19.30
CA GLY A 583 11.24 -0.56 20.66
C GLY A 583 11.38 -1.65 21.73
N ASP A 584 11.32 -2.92 21.35
CA ASP A 584 11.46 -4.08 22.25
C ASP A 584 12.92 -4.47 22.51
N THR A 585 13.87 -3.86 21.81
CA THR A 585 15.29 -4.21 21.86
C THR A 585 16.06 -3.44 22.95
N ASN A 586 17.17 -4.02 23.39
CA ASN A 586 18.18 -3.26 24.13
C ASN A 586 19.14 -2.62 23.10
N PRO A 587 19.20 -1.28 23.03
CA PRO A 587 20.08 -0.60 22.05
C PRO A 587 21.56 -1.00 22.15
N GLN A 588 22.03 -1.45 23.30
CA GLN A 588 23.40 -1.91 23.49
C GLN A 588 23.71 -3.24 22.81
N ASN A 589 22.68 -4.04 22.54
CA ASN A 589 22.80 -5.32 21.84
C ASN A 589 22.60 -5.17 20.32
N MET A 590 22.20 -3.99 19.87
CA MET A 590 21.98 -3.72 18.44
C MET A 590 23.29 -3.38 17.72
N PRO A 591 23.36 -3.61 16.39
CA PRO A 591 24.47 -3.10 15.57
C PRO A 591 24.61 -1.58 15.67
N SER A 592 25.80 -1.07 15.40
CA SER A 592 26.07 0.39 15.42
C SER A 592 25.31 1.18 14.34
N LYS A 593 24.88 0.50 13.25
CA LYS A 593 24.14 1.10 12.14
C LYS A 593 22.80 0.38 11.98
N VAL A 594 21.76 1.02 12.43
CA VAL A 594 20.37 0.54 12.31
C VAL A 594 19.55 1.60 11.59
N GLN A 595 18.71 1.18 10.65
CA GLN A 595 17.67 2.02 10.07
C GLN A 595 16.35 1.72 10.78
N SER A 596 15.71 2.74 11.32
CA SER A 596 14.37 2.67 11.88
C SER A 596 13.37 3.34 10.95
N ASN A 597 12.34 2.64 10.53
CA ASN A 597 11.22 3.20 9.80
C ASN A 597 10.10 3.58 10.77
N GLY A 598 9.93 4.89 11.01
CA GLY A 598 8.98 5.42 11.98
C GLY A 598 7.58 5.54 11.42
N TRP A 599 6.66 4.63 11.80
CA TRP A 599 5.29 4.58 11.33
C TRP A 599 4.23 4.85 12.42
N SER A 600 4.65 5.18 13.62
CA SER A 600 3.74 5.56 14.69
C SER A 600 2.96 6.83 14.35
N MET A 601 1.64 6.83 14.61
CA MET A 601 0.74 7.93 14.23
C MET A 601 1.05 9.23 14.98
N ILE A 602 1.29 10.31 14.24
CA ILE A 602 1.57 11.65 14.82
C ILE A 602 0.38 12.13 15.66
N THR A 603 -0.83 11.88 15.20
CA THR A 603 -2.07 12.26 15.89
C THR A 603 -2.32 11.49 17.19
N GLU A 604 -1.55 10.43 17.44
CA GLU A 604 -1.55 9.62 18.67
C GLU A 604 -0.17 9.68 19.37
N ASP A 605 0.50 10.83 19.28
CA ASP A 605 1.80 11.10 19.90
C ASP A 605 3.00 10.29 19.34
N GLY A 606 2.85 9.63 18.19
CA GLY A 606 3.88 8.77 17.61
C GLY A 606 5.21 9.47 17.27
N TYR A 607 5.22 10.80 17.14
CA TYR A 607 6.46 11.56 17.00
C TYR A 607 7.42 11.37 18.20
N LYS A 608 6.91 10.98 19.39
CA LYS A 608 7.73 10.75 20.59
C LYS A 608 8.66 9.55 20.39
N GLU A 609 8.15 8.45 19.87
CA GLU A 609 8.97 7.26 19.56
C GLU A 609 9.98 7.55 18.46
N VAL A 610 9.55 8.27 17.41
CA VAL A 610 10.42 8.69 16.31
C VAL A 610 11.60 9.52 16.83
N HIS A 611 11.33 10.50 17.70
CA HIS A 611 12.38 11.31 18.34
C HIS A 611 13.29 10.47 19.24
N GLN A 612 12.72 9.55 20.04
CA GLN A 612 13.49 8.71 20.95
C GLN A 612 14.49 7.85 20.18
N GLN A 613 14.05 7.17 19.13
CA GLN A 613 14.92 6.29 18.33
C GLN A 613 15.94 7.08 17.50
N ALA A 614 15.56 8.23 16.97
CA ALA A 614 16.50 9.14 16.32
C ALA A 614 17.59 9.63 17.31
N ASN A 615 17.21 9.89 18.57
CA ASN A 615 18.14 10.29 19.62
C ASN A 615 19.12 9.18 20.05
N LEU A 616 18.82 7.90 19.75
CA LEU A 616 19.77 6.78 19.88
C LEU A 616 20.88 6.81 18.81
N GLY A 617 20.73 7.66 17.79
CA GLY A 617 21.65 7.74 16.65
C GLY A 617 21.30 6.77 15.51
N TRP A 618 20.11 6.17 15.52
CA TRP A 618 19.63 5.32 14.44
C TRP A 618 19.22 6.17 13.23
N ASP A 619 19.39 5.59 12.03
CA ASP A 619 19.00 6.20 10.77
C ASP A 619 17.46 6.25 10.66
N MET A 620 16.85 7.33 11.12
CA MET A 620 15.40 7.46 11.11
C MET A 620 14.86 7.82 9.73
N VAL A 621 14.00 6.96 9.18
CA VAL A 621 13.24 7.15 7.96
C VAL A 621 11.77 7.35 8.31
N LEU A 622 11.20 8.48 7.95
CA LEU A 622 9.81 8.80 8.25
C LEU A 622 8.87 8.02 7.32
N SER A 623 8.05 7.18 7.93
CA SER A 623 7.04 6.32 7.31
C SER A 623 5.64 6.65 7.85
N THR A 624 5.34 7.91 8.05
CA THR A 624 4.19 8.47 8.77
C THR A 624 2.86 8.10 8.10
N PRO A 625 2.01 7.26 8.71
CA PRO A 625 0.86 6.70 8.01
C PRO A 625 -0.18 7.75 7.62
N GLU A 626 -0.32 8.83 8.38
CA GLU A 626 -1.30 9.87 8.08
C GLU A 626 -1.01 10.65 6.79
N VAL A 627 0.19 10.49 6.20
CA VAL A 627 0.59 11.30 5.03
C VAL A 627 1.37 10.54 3.98
N THR A 628 2.07 9.46 4.34
CA THR A 628 2.92 8.71 3.40
C THR A 628 2.36 7.35 3.01
N TYR A 629 1.24 6.89 3.59
CA TYR A 629 0.60 5.62 3.22
C TYR A 629 -0.38 5.85 2.07
N PHE A 630 0.02 5.43 0.88
CA PHE A 630 -0.73 5.64 -0.36
C PHE A 630 -1.79 4.57 -0.64
N ASP A 631 -1.91 3.58 0.21
CA ASP A 631 -3.06 2.68 0.30
C ASP A 631 -4.29 3.32 0.98
N PHE A 632 -4.16 4.54 1.54
CA PHE A 632 -5.28 5.32 2.07
C PHE A 632 -5.99 6.12 0.98
N PRO A 633 -7.33 6.41 1.15
CA PRO A 633 -8.10 7.12 0.15
C PRO A 633 -7.59 8.53 -0.12
N TYR A 634 -7.78 9.02 -1.35
CA TYR A 634 -7.57 10.44 -1.66
C TYR A 634 -8.57 11.37 -0.97
N GLN A 635 -9.77 10.87 -0.70
CA GLN A 635 -10.85 11.61 -0.05
C GLN A 635 -11.61 10.71 0.92
N SER A 636 -12.14 11.28 1.99
CA SER A 636 -12.99 10.55 2.95
C SER A 636 -14.39 10.29 2.38
N HIS A 637 -14.46 9.46 1.35
CA HIS A 637 -15.70 9.05 0.71
C HIS A 637 -15.71 7.52 0.55
N PRO A 638 -16.83 6.83 0.82
CA PRO A 638 -16.88 5.35 0.74
C PRO A 638 -16.53 4.78 -0.64
N GLU A 639 -16.76 5.52 -1.71
CA GLU A 639 -16.42 5.12 -3.09
C GLU A 639 -14.93 5.32 -3.42
N GLU A 640 -14.16 6.00 -2.58
CA GLU A 640 -12.70 6.05 -2.73
C GLU A 640 -12.10 4.75 -2.22
N ARG A 641 -11.08 4.28 -2.93
CA ARG A 641 -10.35 3.07 -2.57
C ARG A 641 -9.35 3.35 -1.45
N GLY A 642 -9.16 2.40 -0.55
CA GLY A 642 -8.08 2.42 0.43
C GLY A 642 -8.52 2.11 1.85
N ASN A 643 -7.53 1.99 2.73
CA ASN A 643 -7.65 1.77 4.16
C ASN A 643 -8.01 3.07 4.91
N HIS A 644 -8.33 2.99 6.21
CA HIS A 644 -8.77 4.17 6.96
C HIS A 644 -8.30 4.20 8.42
N TRP A 645 -7.43 3.28 8.82
CA TRP A 645 -7.08 3.12 10.25
C TRP A 645 -6.27 4.29 10.82
N ALA A 646 -5.42 4.99 10.02
CA ALA A 646 -4.64 6.14 10.48
C ALA A 646 -5.12 7.48 9.91
N ALA A 647 -5.70 7.49 8.70
CA ALA A 647 -6.18 8.70 8.03
C ALA A 647 -7.44 8.44 7.21
N ARG A 648 -8.31 9.44 7.13
CA ARG A 648 -9.53 9.36 6.30
C ARG A 648 -9.28 9.84 4.86
N ALA A 649 -8.22 10.59 4.65
CA ALA A 649 -7.82 11.07 3.34
C ALA A 649 -6.34 11.45 3.32
N ILE A 650 -5.67 11.07 2.23
CA ILE A 650 -4.30 11.47 1.92
C ILE A 650 -4.31 11.93 0.45
N ASP A 651 -4.57 13.21 0.24
CA ASP A 651 -4.51 13.82 -1.10
C ASP A 651 -3.14 14.45 -1.37
N GLY A 652 -2.94 14.92 -2.59
CA GLY A 652 -1.68 15.56 -2.98
C GLY A 652 -1.36 16.82 -2.17
N TYR A 653 -2.38 17.59 -1.75
CA TYR A 653 -2.18 18.79 -0.96
C TYR A 653 -1.68 18.47 0.46
N LYS A 654 -2.20 17.42 1.09
CA LYS A 654 -1.75 16.96 2.40
C LYS A 654 -0.30 16.47 2.34
N VAL A 655 0.04 15.66 1.33
CA VAL A 655 1.42 15.18 1.12
C VAL A 655 2.37 16.35 0.85
N PHE A 656 1.98 17.28 -0.03
CA PHE A 656 2.75 18.48 -0.34
C PHE A 656 2.98 19.35 0.90
N GLY A 657 1.97 19.48 1.77
CA GLY A 657 2.00 20.27 3.01
C GLY A 657 2.73 19.62 4.18
N PHE A 658 3.34 18.43 3.98
CA PHE A 658 4.07 17.74 5.03
C PHE A 658 5.34 18.50 5.44
N MET A 659 5.57 18.61 6.75
CA MET A 659 6.77 19.22 7.37
C MET A 659 7.56 18.12 8.11
N PRO A 660 8.39 17.35 7.40
CA PRO A 660 9.06 16.17 7.97
C PRO A 660 10.00 16.52 9.12
N GLU A 661 10.63 17.68 9.10
CA GLU A 661 11.57 18.09 10.15
C GLU A 661 10.88 18.61 11.44
N ASN A 662 9.56 18.80 11.42
CA ASN A 662 8.82 19.30 12.60
C ASN A 662 7.46 18.58 12.73
N LEU A 663 7.48 17.31 13.13
CA LEU A 663 6.29 16.48 13.22
C LEU A 663 5.21 17.04 14.17
N PRO A 664 5.54 17.53 15.39
CA PRO A 664 4.52 18.01 16.30
C PRO A 664 3.71 19.21 15.78
N THR A 665 4.29 20.06 14.91
CA THR A 665 3.59 21.25 14.39
C THR A 665 2.37 20.92 13.54
N HIS A 666 2.26 19.66 13.03
CA HIS A 666 1.08 19.24 12.29
C HIS A 666 -0.21 19.26 13.11
N ALA A 667 -0.13 19.30 14.45
CA ALA A 667 -1.30 19.51 15.32
C ALA A 667 -2.04 20.84 15.03
N GLU A 668 -1.36 21.84 14.45
CA GLU A 668 -2.00 23.08 14.04
C GLU A 668 -2.84 22.99 12.77
N ILE A 669 -2.48 22.07 11.86
CA ILE A 669 -3.06 22.02 10.51
C ILE A 669 -3.78 20.71 10.17
N TRP A 670 -3.40 19.61 10.79
CA TRP A 670 -4.06 18.33 10.54
C TRP A 670 -5.22 18.07 11.51
N LYS A 671 -5.97 17.03 11.20
CA LYS A 671 -7.01 16.48 12.04
C LYS A 671 -6.78 14.98 12.20
N THR A 672 -7.29 14.44 13.28
CA THR A 672 -7.31 12.99 13.50
C THR A 672 -8.14 12.27 12.43
N LYS A 673 -8.07 10.93 12.40
CA LYS A 673 -8.91 10.07 11.55
C LYS A 673 -10.42 10.26 11.78
N GLU A 674 -10.83 10.81 12.92
CA GLU A 674 -12.21 11.19 13.23
C GLU A 674 -12.51 12.66 12.90
N HIS A 675 -11.65 13.32 12.17
CA HIS A 675 -11.76 14.73 11.76
C HIS A 675 -11.77 15.74 12.94
N LEU A 676 -11.17 15.36 14.06
CA LEU A 676 -11.04 16.18 15.25
C LEU A 676 -9.69 16.88 15.28
N ALA A 677 -9.65 18.03 16.00
CA ALA A 677 -8.39 18.64 16.34
C ALA A 677 -7.67 17.80 17.41
N TYR A 678 -6.34 17.87 17.41
CA TYR A 678 -5.51 17.23 18.41
C TYR A 678 -4.41 18.17 18.91
N ARG A 679 -3.71 17.74 19.92
CA ARG A 679 -2.63 18.49 20.56
C ARG A 679 -1.37 17.62 20.55
N ALA A 680 -0.23 18.20 20.23
CA ALA A 680 1.07 17.56 20.36
C ALA A 680 1.88 18.29 21.44
N ASP A 681 2.52 17.52 22.33
CA ASP A 681 3.36 18.03 23.42
C ASP A 681 4.67 17.23 23.46
N ASP A 682 5.75 17.84 22.99
CA ASP A 682 7.06 17.22 22.91
C ASP A 682 7.97 17.51 24.10
N ASN A 683 7.45 18.10 25.19
CA ASN A 683 8.26 18.50 26.34
C ASN A 683 9.07 17.36 26.95
N GLN A 684 8.60 16.11 26.85
CA GLN A 684 9.26 14.92 27.42
C GLN A 684 9.99 14.06 26.38
N ALA A 685 9.81 14.31 25.10
CA ALA A 685 10.36 13.50 24.00
C ALA A 685 10.88 14.39 22.88
N ARG A 686 11.81 15.27 23.22
CA ARG A 686 12.40 16.20 22.25
C ARG A 686 13.39 15.51 21.34
N LEU A 687 13.45 15.98 20.12
CA LEU A 687 14.57 15.65 19.24
C LEU A 687 15.79 16.44 19.71
N ASN A 688 16.91 15.76 19.92
CA ASN A 688 18.15 16.38 20.38
C ASN A 688 18.75 17.30 19.30
N GLN A 689 19.47 18.32 19.76
CA GLN A 689 20.13 19.28 18.88
C GLN A 689 21.07 18.57 17.89
N GLY A 690 20.97 18.93 16.61
CA GLY A 690 21.82 18.40 15.55
C GLY A 690 21.39 17.03 15.01
N ILE A 691 20.42 16.37 15.61
CA ILE A 691 19.84 15.15 15.06
C ILE A 691 18.97 15.50 13.85
N LYS A 692 19.17 14.73 12.76
CA LYS A 692 18.42 14.88 11.52
C LYS A 692 17.85 13.52 11.12
N PHE A 693 16.65 13.53 10.55
CA PHE A 693 16.09 12.35 9.90
C PHE A 693 16.80 12.07 8.58
N LYS A 694 16.95 10.80 8.22
CA LYS A 694 17.59 10.39 6.95
C LYS A 694 16.73 10.70 5.74
N GLY A 695 15.43 10.68 5.92
CA GLY A 695 14.48 10.99 4.85
C GLY A 695 13.07 10.49 5.10
N LEU A 696 12.33 10.34 4.01
CA LEU A 696 10.95 9.86 4.02
C LEU A 696 10.73 8.75 3.02
N GLN A 697 9.71 7.95 3.32
CA GLN A 697 9.28 6.85 2.48
C GLN A 697 7.76 6.89 2.29
N GLY A 698 7.31 6.84 1.03
CA GLY A 698 5.93 6.55 0.71
C GLY A 698 5.66 5.05 0.80
N HIS A 699 4.45 4.66 1.13
CA HIS A 699 4.07 3.25 1.29
C HIS A 699 2.85 2.93 0.47
N LEU A 700 2.86 1.77 -0.17
CA LEU A 700 1.71 1.20 -0.86
C LEU A 700 1.51 -0.22 -0.36
N TRP A 701 0.71 -0.37 0.70
CA TRP A 701 0.23 -1.67 1.15
C TRP A 701 -0.83 -2.21 0.20
N SER A 702 -0.95 -3.52 0.06
CA SER A 702 -1.69 -4.08 -1.08
C SER A 702 -2.88 -4.98 -0.71
N GLU A 703 -3.32 -5.04 0.54
CA GLU A 703 -4.44 -5.88 0.99
C GLU A 703 -5.71 -5.65 0.14
N MET A 704 -5.98 -4.39 -0.18
CA MET A 704 -7.17 -3.98 -0.95
C MET A 704 -6.87 -3.61 -2.40
N LEU A 705 -5.64 -3.79 -2.85
CA LEU A 705 -5.20 -3.49 -4.22
C LEU A 705 -4.97 -4.79 -4.98
N ARG A 706 -5.84 -5.09 -5.94
CA ARG A 706 -5.91 -6.39 -6.62
C ARG A 706 -5.33 -6.38 -8.03
N SER A 707 -4.93 -5.22 -8.56
CA SER A 707 -4.33 -5.06 -9.89
C SER A 707 -3.29 -3.95 -9.91
N ASP A 708 -2.42 -3.98 -10.92
CA ASP A 708 -1.40 -2.96 -11.14
C ASP A 708 -2.02 -1.59 -11.39
N ASN A 709 -3.12 -1.52 -12.16
CA ASN A 709 -3.87 -0.27 -12.38
C ASN A 709 -4.39 0.34 -11.07
N GLN A 710 -4.85 -0.48 -10.12
CA GLN A 710 -5.28 0.02 -8.82
C GLN A 710 -4.10 0.59 -8.02
N ALA A 711 -2.95 -0.07 -8.08
CA ALA A 711 -1.72 0.39 -7.45
C ALA A 711 -1.27 1.75 -8.01
N GLU A 712 -1.24 1.90 -9.35
CA GLU A 712 -0.92 3.16 -10.02
C GLU A 712 -1.93 4.27 -9.69
N TYR A 713 -3.24 3.96 -9.69
CA TYR A 713 -4.27 4.89 -9.25
C TYR A 713 -4.02 5.44 -7.86
N MET A 714 -3.55 4.61 -6.95
CA MET A 714 -3.24 5.01 -5.58
C MET A 714 -1.93 5.80 -5.48
N LEU A 715 -0.95 5.52 -6.32
CA LEU A 715 0.34 6.23 -6.33
C LEU A 715 0.23 7.62 -6.98
N TYR A 716 -0.42 7.73 -8.14
CA TYR A 716 -0.34 8.95 -8.95
C TYR A 716 -1.61 9.77 -8.94
N PRO A 717 -1.51 11.14 -8.85
CA PRO A 717 -0.27 11.94 -8.90
C PRO A 717 0.37 12.25 -7.53
N ARG A 718 -0.12 11.73 -6.38
CA ARG A 718 0.37 12.17 -5.05
C ARG A 718 1.81 11.75 -4.74
N LEU A 719 2.35 10.72 -5.42
CA LEU A 719 3.78 10.37 -5.33
C LEU A 719 4.69 11.53 -5.76
N LEU A 720 4.24 12.36 -6.71
CA LEU A 720 4.99 13.55 -7.13
C LEU A 720 5.13 14.55 -5.97
N ALA A 721 4.11 14.67 -5.11
CA ALA A 721 4.16 15.53 -3.93
C ALA A 721 5.12 14.98 -2.86
N LEU A 722 5.20 13.66 -2.70
CA LEU A 722 6.22 13.04 -1.83
C LEU A 722 7.63 13.33 -2.35
N ALA A 723 7.85 13.14 -3.66
CA ALA A 723 9.14 13.40 -4.29
C ALA A 723 9.56 14.88 -4.12
N GLU A 724 8.61 15.82 -4.26
CA GLU A 724 8.83 17.24 -3.98
C GLU A 724 9.32 17.45 -2.54
N ARG A 725 8.66 16.82 -1.54
CA ARG A 725 9.04 16.97 -0.11
C ARG A 725 10.36 16.27 0.22
N ALA A 726 10.64 15.15 -0.41
CA ALA A 726 11.86 14.40 -0.18
C ALA A 726 13.11 15.07 -0.79
N TRP A 727 12.94 15.74 -1.93
CA TRP A 727 14.02 16.42 -2.62
C TRP A 727 14.23 17.87 -2.17
N HIS A 728 13.14 18.65 -2.02
CA HIS A 728 13.16 20.09 -1.81
C HIS A 728 12.60 20.50 -0.45
N LYS A 729 13.39 21.25 0.32
CA LYS A 729 12.91 21.92 1.52
C LYS A 729 12.27 23.26 1.12
N ALA A 730 10.97 23.37 1.33
CA ALA A 730 10.27 24.62 1.02
C ALA A 730 10.48 25.70 2.10
N ASP A 731 10.52 26.97 1.68
CA ASP A 731 10.76 28.12 2.56
C ASP A 731 9.68 28.31 3.64
N TRP A 732 8.46 27.79 3.40
CA TRP A 732 7.37 27.81 4.37
C TRP A 732 7.46 26.73 5.44
N GLN A 733 8.28 25.69 5.28
CA GLN A 733 8.47 24.64 6.28
C GLN A 733 9.14 25.22 7.54
N LEU A 734 8.63 24.77 8.70
CA LEU A 734 9.18 25.17 10.00
C LEU A 734 10.24 24.16 10.44
N SER A 735 11.42 24.65 10.75
CA SER A 735 12.45 23.86 11.42
C SER A 735 12.01 23.52 12.84
N TYR A 736 12.43 22.34 13.31
CA TYR A 736 12.17 21.91 14.68
C TYR A 736 12.87 22.85 15.68
N ALA A 737 12.11 23.29 16.69
CA ALA A 737 12.68 24.06 17.80
C ALA A 737 12.95 23.11 18.97
N GLU A 738 14.19 22.97 19.37
CA GLU A 738 14.66 22.02 20.40
C GLU A 738 14.08 22.31 21.79
N LYS A 739 13.45 23.47 21.97
CA LYS A 739 12.68 23.81 23.17
C LYS A 739 11.31 23.15 23.10
N GLY A 740 10.98 22.34 24.10
CA GLY A 740 9.68 21.72 24.20
C GLY A 740 8.54 22.74 24.10
N ARG A 741 7.50 22.39 23.32
CA ARG A 741 6.33 23.21 23.04
C ARG A 741 5.07 22.37 23.07
N ILE A 742 3.97 23.09 23.18
CA ILE A 742 2.64 22.56 22.89
C ILE A 742 2.23 23.10 21.53
N TYR A 743 1.78 22.22 20.67
CA TYR A 743 1.26 22.53 19.35
C TYR A 743 -0.21 22.13 19.30
N ASP A 744 -1.08 23.06 18.99
CA ASP A 744 -2.51 22.88 18.74
C ASP A 744 -2.99 23.99 17.80
N LYS A 745 -4.26 24.02 17.49
CA LYS A 745 -4.83 25.02 16.56
C LYS A 745 -4.67 26.49 17.02
N GLN A 746 -4.38 26.73 18.29
CA GLN A 746 -4.20 28.06 18.88
C GLN A 746 -2.74 28.46 19.06
N SER A 747 -1.81 27.54 18.87
CA SER A 747 -0.36 27.79 19.06
C SER A 747 0.19 28.92 18.19
N GLY A 748 -0.32 29.03 16.93
CA GLY A 748 0.05 30.10 16.00
C GLY A 748 1.51 30.04 15.52
N VAL A 749 2.18 28.91 15.66
CA VAL A 749 3.56 28.70 15.20
C VAL A 749 3.59 28.64 13.67
N PHE A 750 2.64 27.93 13.07
CA PHE A 750 2.41 27.96 11.63
C PHE A 750 1.51 29.14 11.28
N THR A 751 2.14 30.29 11.05
CA THR A 751 1.44 31.57 10.87
C THR A 751 0.58 31.62 9.60
N THR A 752 -0.37 32.55 9.54
CA THR A 752 -1.16 32.83 8.33
C THR A 752 -0.27 33.16 7.14
N GLN A 753 0.86 33.82 7.35
CA GLN A 753 1.84 34.08 6.30
C GLN A 753 2.44 32.78 5.76
N LYS A 754 2.90 31.87 6.63
CA LYS A 754 3.43 30.55 6.23
C LYS A 754 2.39 29.72 5.50
N GLN A 755 1.14 29.80 5.92
CA GLN A 755 0.03 29.17 5.21
C GLN A 755 -0.14 29.74 3.81
N ALA A 756 -0.12 31.06 3.63
CA ALA A 756 -0.23 31.70 2.31
C ALA A 756 0.96 31.36 1.39
N GLU A 757 2.18 31.31 1.94
CA GLU A 757 3.39 30.88 1.22
C GLU A 757 3.24 29.42 0.74
N ARG A 758 2.80 28.50 1.61
CA ARG A 758 2.52 27.10 1.25
C ARG A 758 1.47 26.99 0.15
N ASP A 759 0.37 27.73 0.30
CA ASP A 759 -0.76 27.69 -0.65
C ASP A 759 -0.35 28.23 -2.02
N THR A 760 0.51 29.24 -2.06
CA THR A 760 1.10 29.77 -3.30
C THR A 760 2.03 28.76 -3.96
N ASP A 761 2.88 28.10 -3.18
CA ASP A 761 3.79 27.08 -3.68
C ASP A 761 3.02 25.82 -4.15
N TRP A 762 1.92 25.46 -3.45
CA TRP A 762 1.00 24.42 -3.92
C TRP A 762 0.38 24.75 -5.27
N GLN A 763 -0.07 25.98 -5.49
CA GLN A 763 -0.65 26.38 -6.80
C GLN A 763 0.36 26.23 -7.94
N ARG A 764 1.66 26.56 -7.69
CA ARG A 764 2.75 26.30 -8.64
C ARG A 764 2.86 24.79 -8.92
N PHE A 765 2.93 23.98 -7.86
CA PHE A 765 3.05 22.52 -7.98
C PHE A 765 1.84 21.92 -8.71
N ALA A 766 0.63 22.31 -8.34
CA ALA A 766 -0.61 21.82 -8.94
C ALA A 766 -0.71 22.17 -10.43
N ALA A 767 -0.23 23.38 -10.83
CA ALA A 767 -0.18 23.77 -12.23
C ALA A 767 0.83 22.91 -13.02
N LEU A 768 1.99 22.60 -12.46
CA LEU A 768 2.95 21.68 -13.09
C LEU A 768 2.36 20.29 -13.26
N VAL A 769 1.74 19.74 -12.21
CA VAL A 769 1.08 18.43 -12.27
C VAL A 769 0.03 18.41 -13.38
N GLY A 770 -0.93 19.32 -13.33
CA GLY A 770 -2.10 19.29 -14.21
C GLY A 770 -1.79 19.64 -15.66
N LEU A 771 -0.92 20.62 -15.91
CA LEU A 771 -0.65 21.16 -17.25
C LEU A 771 0.59 20.55 -17.93
N LYS A 772 1.36 19.73 -17.22
CA LYS A 772 2.60 19.17 -17.74
C LYS A 772 2.82 17.70 -17.38
N GLU A 773 2.78 17.34 -16.11
CA GLU A 773 3.17 16.00 -15.70
C GLU A 773 2.09 14.95 -16.00
N ILE A 774 0.81 15.28 -15.95
CA ILE A 774 -0.28 14.36 -16.33
C ILE A 774 -0.11 13.87 -17.77
N ALA A 775 0.19 14.75 -18.72
CA ALA A 775 0.42 14.35 -20.12
C ALA A 775 1.61 13.39 -20.25
N LYS A 776 2.69 13.59 -19.47
CA LYS A 776 3.85 12.68 -19.44
C LYS A 776 3.50 11.32 -18.85
N LEU A 777 2.70 11.27 -17.80
CA LEU A 777 2.19 10.02 -17.20
C LEU A 777 1.31 9.27 -18.22
N GLU A 778 0.42 9.97 -18.93
CA GLU A 778 -0.42 9.39 -19.98
C GLU A 778 0.40 8.79 -21.12
N GLN A 779 1.41 9.53 -21.63
CA GLN A 779 2.31 9.04 -22.67
C GLN A 779 3.02 7.74 -22.28
N GLN A 780 3.27 7.53 -20.99
CA GLN A 780 3.92 6.34 -20.45
C GLN A 780 2.92 5.25 -20.01
N GLY A 781 1.64 5.43 -20.26
CA GLY A 781 0.60 4.45 -19.94
C GLY A 781 0.24 4.33 -18.45
N VAL A 782 0.69 5.26 -17.61
CA VAL A 782 0.44 5.22 -16.18
C VAL A 782 -1.04 5.43 -15.87
N PHE A 783 -1.62 4.55 -15.05
CA PHE A 783 -3.02 4.59 -14.65
C PHE A 783 -3.24 5.53 -13.45
N TYR A 784 -3.03 6.83 -13.63
CA TYR A 784 -3.16 7.84 -12.57
C TYR A 784 -4.63 8.14 -12.21
N ARG A 785 -4.87 8.68 -11.01
CA ARG A 785 -6.20 9.13 -10.57
C ARG A 785 -6.58 10.47 -11.20
N VAL A 786 -7.68 10.49 -11.93
CA VAL A 786 -8.33 11.74 -12.35
C VAL A 786 -9.07 12.32 -11.14
N PRO A 787 -8.85 13.60 -10.79
CA PRO A 787 -9.42 14.18 -9.56
C PRO A 787 -10.94 14.32 -9.65
N THR A 788 -11.62 14.28 -8.51
CA THR A 788 -13.03 14.65 -8.39
C THR A 788 -13.21 16.16 -8.50
N VAL A 789 -14.37 16.58 -8.95
CA VAL A 789 -14.69 17.99 -9.20
C VAL A 789 -15.29 18.66 -7.97
N ALA A 790 -14.73 19.79 -7.60
CA ALA A 790 -15.30 20.74 -6.67
C ALA A 790 -16.29 21.65 -7.41
N ALA A 791 -17.55 21.76 -6.93
CA ALA A 791 -18.56 22.56 -7.63
C ALA A 791 -19.59 23.18 -6.68
N ALA A 792 -20.07 24.38 -6.99
CA ALA A 792 -21.14 25.05 -6.27
C ALA A 792 -22.03 25.85 -7.21
N PHE A 793 -23.29 26.02 -6.80
CA PHE A 793 -24.22 26.91 -7.47
C PHE A 793 -24.13 28.30 -6.85
N ASN A 794 -23.63 29.27 -7.63
CA ASN A 794 -23.49 30.67 -7.23
C ASN A 794 -24.26 31.57 -8.20
N ASN A 795 -25.25 32.33 -7.70
CA ASN A 795 -26.07 33.26 -8.49
C ASN A 795 -26.65 32.62 -9.77
N GLY A 796 -27.15 31.41 -9.68
CA GLY A 796 -27.74 30.66 -10.80
C GLY A 796 -26.74 30.12 -11.82
N LYS A 797 -25.43 30.17 -11.52
CA LYS A 797 -24.37 29.56 -12.34
C LYS A 797 -23.70 28.42 -11.58
N LEU A 798 -23.35 27.37 -12.31
CA LEU A 798 -22.52 26.29 -11.77
C LEU A 798 -21.04 26.67 -11.93
N GLU A 799 -20.37 26.90 -10.82
CA GLU A 799 -18.91 27.09 -10.76
C GLU A 799 -18.25 25.79 -10.35
N ALA A 800 -17.18 25.43 -11.04
CA ALA A 800 -16.49 24.17 -10.78
C ALA A 800 -15.00 24.28 -11.08
N PHE A 801 -14.20 23.47 -10.35
CA PHE A 801 -12.76 23.31 -10.60
C PHE A 801 -12.26 21.96 -10.08
N THR A 802 -11.08 21.59 -10.49
CA THR A 802 -10.31 20.45 -9.96
C THR A 802 -9.07 20.98 -9.24
N PRO A 803 -8.49 20.23 -8.27
CA PRO A 803 -7.30 20.67 -7.54
C PRO A 803 -6.07 20.86 -8.43
N TYR A 804 -6.03 20.18 -9.57
CA TYR A 804 -5.01 20.34 -10.61
C TYR A 804 -5.68 20.94 -11.86
N PRO A 805 -5.17 22.03 -12.47
CA PRO A 805 -5.75 22.59 -13.71
C PRO A 805 -5.51 21.63 -14.90
N GLY A 806 -6.18 21.90 -16.03
CA GLY A 806 -5.98 21.16 -17.28
C GLY A 806 -6.99 20.05 -17.55
N PHE A 807 -7.77 19.61 -16.55
CA PHE A 807 -8.85 18.65 -16.77
C PHE A 807 -10.10 19.32 -17.32
N ALA A 808 -10.72 18.70 -18.31
CA ALA A 808 -12.05 19.09 -18.77
C ALA A 808 -13.09 18.70 -17.70
N ILE A 809 -14.08 19.56 -17.51
CA ILE A 809 -15.19 19.31 -16.58
C ILE A 809 -16.45 19.03 -17.38
N GLU A 810 -17.08 17.90 -17.10
CA GLU A 810 -18.32 17.43 -17.73
C GLU A 810 -19.44 17.35 -16.71
N VAL A 811 -20.64 17.64 -17.17
CA VAL A 811 -21.89 17.56 -16.38
C VAL A 811 -22.86 16.66 -17.11
N GLN A 812 -23.52 15.76 -16.37
CA GLN A 812 -24.55 14.88 -16.92
C GLN A 812 -25.92 15.51 -16.73
N ASP A 813 -26.72 15.54 -17.80
CA ASP A 813 -28.10 15.97 -17.79
C ASP A 813 -29.08 14.91 -17.26
N LYS A 814 -30.39 15.26 -17.18
CA LYS A 814 -31.46 14.33 -16.76
C LYS A 814 -31.64 13.13 -17.68
N GLN A 815 -31.21 13.22 -18.91
CA GLN A 815 -31.27 12.15 -19.91
C GLN A 815 -30.06 11.21 -19.81
N GLY A 816 -29.08 11.49 -18.94
CA GLY A 816 -27.87 10.70 -18.77
C GLY A 816 -26.74 11.05 -19.73
N THR A 817 -26.88 12.14 -20.51
CA THR A 817 -25.88 12.59 -21.48
C THR A 817 -24.85 13.50 -20.82
N TRP A 818 -23.56 13.28 -21.10
CA TRP A 818 -22.47 14.11 -20.62
C TRP A 818 -22.18 15.27 -21.59
N HIS A 819 -22.07 16.47 -21.04
CA HIS A 819 -21.78 17.70 -21.74
C HIS A 819 -20.62 18.45 -21.07
N ALA A 820 -19.81 19.17 -21.85
CA ALA A 820 -18.87 20.12 -21.26
C ALA A 820 -19.63 21.16 -20.44
N ILE A 821 -19.09 21.55 -19.28
CA ILE A 821 -19.79 22.42 -18.31
C ILE A 821 -20.27 23.75 -18.92
N ASN A 822 -19.53 24.32 -19.88
CA ASN A 822 -19.88 25.57 -20.57
C ASN A 822 -21.03 25.40 -21.59
N HIS A 823 -21.46 24.19 -21.93
CA HIS A 823 -22.53 23.90 -22.88
C HIS A 823 -23.87 23.60 -22.19
N ILE A 824 -23.92 23.55 -20.87
CA ILE A 824 -25.18 23.38 -20.13
C ILE A 824 -25.94 24.69 -20.13
N LYS A 825 -27.16 24.66 -20.73
CA LYS A 825 -28.04 25.81 -20.83
C LYS A 825 -28.88 26.09 -19.59
N ASP A 826 -29.27 25.04 -18.87
CA ASP A 826 -30.02 25.10 -17.61
C ASP A 826 -29.30 24.32 -16.52
N VAL A 827 -28.87 25.03 -15.50
CA VAL A 827 -28.17 24.48 -14.33
C VAL A 827 -29.06 23.49 -13.55
N ASN A 828 -30.39 23.61 -13.63
CA ASN A 828 -31.34 22.73 -12.98
C ASN A 828 -31.37 21.31 -13.61
N ASP A 829 -30.81 21.16 -14.81
CA ASP A 829 -30.71 19.89 -15.50
C ASP A 829 -29.44 19.10 -15.12
N ALA A 830 -28.51 19.71 -14.40
CA ALA A 830 -27.29 19.09 -13.97
C ALA A 830 -27.53 18.09 -12.82
N HIS A 831 -27.16 16.83 -13.01
CA HIS A 831 -27.34 15.74 -12.03
C HIS A 831 -26.01 15.24 -11.44
N TYR A 832 -25.02 15.02 -12.31
CA TYR A 832 -23.70 14.56 -11.91
C TYR A 832 -22.62 15.43 -12.56
N ILE A 833 -21.45 15.45 -11.92
CA ILE A 833 -20.28 16.18 -12.41
C ILE A 833 -19.05 15.29 -12.32
N ARG A 834 -18.16 15.36 -13.33
CA ARG A 834 -16.89 14.63 -13.35
C ARG A 834 -15.80 15.43 -14.07
N ALA A 835 -14.56 15.04 -13.82
CA ALA A 835 -13.40 15.51 -14.58
C ALA A 835 -12.99 14.48 -15.63
N ARG A 836 -12.32 14.97 -16.68
CA ARG A 836 -11.81 14.16 -17.78
C ARG A 836 -10.46 14.68 -18.24
N SER A 837 -9.51 13.79 -18.50
CA SER A 837 -8.32 14.05 -19.30
C SER A 837 -8.55 13.62 -20.75
N GLU A 838 -7.51 13.56 -21.57
CA GLU A 838 -7.62 13.06 -22.94
C GLU A 838 -8.01 11.59 -23.00
N THR A 839 -7.44 10.77 -22.11
CA THR A 839 -7.57 9.31 -22.17
C THR A 839 -8.44 8.72 -21.06
N ARG A 840 -8.73 9.48 -20.00
CA ARG A 840 -9.33 8.94 -18.76
C ARG A 840 -10.45 9.82 -18.22
N VAL A 841 -11.38 9.16 -17.53
CA VAL A 841 -12.51 9.80 -16.85
C VAL A 841 -12.43 9.55 -15.35
N GLY A 842 -12.68 10.58 -14.57
CA GLY A 842 -12.74 10.52 -13.13
C GLY A 842 -14.10 10.07 -12.59
N ARG A 843 -14.13 9.71 -11.31
CA ARG A 843 -15.37 9.37 -10.61
C ARG A 843 -16.36 10.54 -10.63
N SER A 844 -17.60 10.27 -11.00
CA SER A 844 -18.67 11.26 -10.97
C SER A 844 -19.18 11.49 -9.54
N LEU A 845 -19.58 12.71 -9.26
CA LEU A 845 -20.24 13.10 -7.99
C LEU A 845 -21.64 13.65 -8.29
N SER A 846 -22.59 13.33 -7.39
CA SER A 846 -23.94 13.93 -7.47
C SER A 846 -23.88 15.41 -7.11
N LEU A 847 -24.61 16.23 -7.89
CA LEU A 847 -24.80 17.66 -7.64
C LEU A 847 -26.03 17.94 -6.76
N LYS A 848 -26.82 16.91 -6.43
CA LYS A 848 -28.07 16.98 -5.62
C LYS A 848 -27.94 16.24 -4.29
#